data_f371b5c39ec922f896a3d85a2560d91c
#
_entry.id   f371b5c39ec922f896a3d85a2560d91c
#
_cell.length_a   1.000
_cell.length_b   1.000
_cell.length_c   1.000
_cell.angle_alpha   90.00
_cell.angle_beta   90.00
_cell.angle_gamma   90.00
#
_symmetry.space_group_name_H-M   'P 1'
#
loop_
_entity.id
_entity.type
_entity.pdbx_description
1 polymer ?
#
loop_
_entity_poly.entity_id
_entity_poly.type
_entity_poly.pdbx_seq_one_letter_code
_entity_poly.pdbx_strand_id
1 'polypeptide(L)'
;MKTLVAGFLIAGILFMAGFTYFYVKYEGIVDRRMAGPLFNNTAKIFARPRTIEVGNPFTAQEIADYLRRAGYSEQGKDSDSPIGRFRIAGGSLEVMPGEESFHAPESVTIHFAGGKVTSITADGRGGQTLTAYELEPQMITSLFGGQDRSKRQIVTFDEIPKYLVNAVIAIEDRRFFQHSGVNYFRLMEAASSDILHAHRGQGGSTLTMQLSRGFFLSPEKTVKRKLTEMLIAVELEQKFSKQRIFEMYANQVPMGQRGSFSVNGFGEASRAYFNKDMKDLTLPEAALLAGIIQRPSYLSPYRHPERALERRNLVLDSMVETGAITRGQADHAKATALKLAAPNVEASDAPYFVDLVKDQLSNQYNESELNEQAMRIFTTLDPDLQRAAAEAVEAGMKLVDDQILRKRTHKTKVGTGSGAMTEVSVDSGPLPQVAVVVLDPHTGEVLALVGGRNYGTSQLNHAVAKRPTGSIFKPFVYAAAINTALTGQMLSFAAAAPNNGGNSPPTIDTSGKPGIFTPATLVDDSQVSIAYGDQVYEPKNYHEAFHGEVTARYALAMSLNNATVKVAQGVGFGTVASLAKAAGISSVRATPAMALGAYDASPLDMSGAYTVFSNGGTRVSPMMVKSVRDARGGVLNDYHNDPKEVLDPRVAYVMTTMMQAVIDNGTGSTVRARGFAAPAAGKTGTSHDAWFAGYTSNLLCVVWVGNDDYTDIKLAGGSTAAPIWAEFMKRAQKIPQYSDMKGFPAPSGVVEVQLDKVTNRVATPACPQAYYVAFIAGTEPKETCEQAFSDHRGFFSKILGLGSPEVAPPPTTNGPMSAQAAGAVAGQSPAAQAGGQPPVEQKKKKGFFSRVFGGKGNDQDQRENSATPPADKGNKSPPE
;
A
#
# COMPACT_ATOMS: atom_id res chain seq x y z
N MET A 1 49.71 -37.02 -50.53
CA MET A 1 49.58 -37.57 -49.16
C MET A 1 50.42 -36.82 -48.16
N LYS A 2 51.73 -36.52 -48.35
CA LYS A 2 52.56 -35.75 -47.38
C LYS A 2 52.07 -34.31 -47.10
N THR A 3 51.60 -33.59 -48.13
CA THR A 3 51.05 -32.26 -48.00
C THR A 3 49.71 -32.19 -47.26
N LEU A 4 48.86 -33.22 -47.45
CA LEU A 4 47.60 -33.35 -46.71
C LEU A 4 47.84 -33.66 -45.23
N VAL A 5 48.84 -34.58 -44.97
CA VAL A 5 49.21 -34.87 -43.55
C VAL A 5 49.82 -33.64 -42.85
N ALA A 6 50.68 -32.88 -43.54
CA ALA A 6 51.26 -31.65 -43.00
C ALA A 6 50.19 -30.60 -42.75
N GLY A 7 49.19 -30.44 -43.64
CA GLY A 7 48.07 -29.55 -43.47
C GLY A 7 47.20 -29.93 -42.24
N PHE A 8 46.96 -31.23 -42.05
CA PHE A 8 46.25 -31.74 -40.87
C PHE A 8 47.04 -31.53 -39.57
N LEU A 9 48.34 -31.69 -39.58
CA LEU A 9 49.21 -31.44 -38.43
C LEU A 9 49.24 -29.96 -38.06
N ILE A 10 49.36 -29.06 -39.03
CA ILE A 10 49.33 -27.61 -38.81
C ILE A 10 47.95 -27.17 -38.27
N ALA A 11 46.88 -27.66 -38.86
CA ALA A 11 45.51 -27.41 -38.37
C ALA A 11 45.32 -27.91 -36.93
N GLY A 12 45.87 -29.08 -36.61
CA GLY A 12 45.86 -29.63 -35.25
C GLY A 12 46.62 -28.77 -34.23
N ILE A 13 47.81 -28.29 -34.62
CA ILE A 13 48.63 -27.40 -33.78
C ILE A 13 47.91 -26.08 -33.55
N LEU A 14 47.33 -25.45 -34.59
CA LEU A 14 46.55 -24.20 -34.46
C LEU A 14 45.30 -24.39 -33.62
N PHE A 15 44.63 -25.51 -33.77
CA PHE A 15 43.49 -25.88 -32.93
C PHE A 15 43.90 -26.02 -31.45
N MET A 16 45.00 -26.74 -31.20
CA MET A 16 45.53 -26.96 -29.87
C MET A 16 45.97 -25.64 -29.22
N ALA A 17 46.65 -24.78 -29.96
CA ALA A 17 47.04 -23.44 -29.48
C ALA A 17 45.82 -22.54 -29.17
N GLY A 18 44.82 -22.54 -30.06
CA GLY A 18 43.56 -21.84 -29.83
C GLY A 18 42.78 -22.38 -28.61
N PHE A 19 42.72 -23.73 -28.50
CA PHE A 19 42.08 -24.34 -27.34
C PHE A 19 42.80 -23.99 -26.04
N THR A 20 44.10 -24.07 -25.96
CA THR A 20 44.90 -23.74 -24.79
C THR A 20 44.73 -22.27 -24.41
N TYR A 21 44.72 -21.35 -25.40
CA TYR A 21 44.49 -19.94 -25.17
C TYR A 21 43.12 -19.69 -24.52
N PHE A 22 42.04 -20.26 -25.05
CA PHE A 22 40.71 -20.09 -24.51
C PHE A 22 40.55 -20.81 -23.18
N TYR A 23 41.16 -21.94 -22.99
CA TYR A 23 41.16 -22.67 -21.72
C TYR A 23 41.76 -21.82 -20.59
N VAL A 24 43.00 -21.32 -20.76
CA VAL A 24 43.66 -20.46 -19.76
C VAL A 24 42.88 -19.19 -19.50
N LYS A 25 42.29 -18.61 -20.54
CA LYS A 25 41.43 -17.43 -20.40
C LYS A 25 40.21 -17.69 -19.52
N TYR A 26 39.53 -18.82 -19.74
CA TYR A 26 38.31 -19.13 -18.98
C TYR A 26 38.64 -19.69 -17.58
N GLU A 27 39.76 -20.35 -17.41
CA GLU A 27 40.32 -20.74 -16.11
C GLU A 27 40.44 -19.52 -15.20
N GLY A 28 41.07 -18.45 -15.66
CA GLY A 28 41.19 -17.20 -14.87
C GLY A 28 39.87 -16.49 -14.59
N ILE A 29 38.83 -16.72 -15.40
CA ILE A 29 37.47 -16.21 -15.12
C ILE A 29 36.81 -17.04 -14.03
N VAL A 30 36.92 -18.38 -14.15
CA VAL A 30 36.39 -19.31 -13.13
C VAL A 30 37.04 -19.06 -11.78
N ASP A 31 38.37 -18.94 -11.73
CA ASP A 31 39.11 -18.72 -10.50
C ASP A 31 38.72 -17.42 -9.80
N ARG A 32 38.67 -16.34 -10.56
CA ARG A 32 38.22 -15.04 -9.99
C ARG A 32 36.83 -15.09 -9.45
N ARG A 33 35.89 -15.76 -10.14
CA ARG A 33 34.50 -15.87 -9.71
C ARG A 33 34.33 -16.82 -8.51
N MET A 34 35.18 -17.85 -8.43
CA MET A 34 35.13 -18.88 -7.39
C MET A 34 36.00 -18.57 -6.17
N ALA A 35 36.91 -17.59 -6.25
CA ALA A 35 37.76 -17.18 -5.14
C ALA A 35 36.99 -16.48 -3.99
N GLY A 36 35.75 -16.03 -4.24
CA GLY A 36 34.88 -15.41 -3.25
C GLY A 36 33.71 -16.31 -2.86
N PRO A 37 32.95 -15.95 -1.84
CA PRO A 37 31.72 -16.65 -1.49
C PRO A 37 30.72 -16.55 -2.65
N LEU A 38 30.39 -17.68 -3.24
CA LEU A 38 29.58 -17.79 -4.47
C LEU A 38 28.19 -17.15 -4.38
N PHE A 39 27.64 -17.08 -3.17
CA PHE A 39 26.27 -16.66 -2.92
C PHE A 39 26.14 -15.60 -1.81
N ASN A 40 27.24 -15.18 -1.16
CA ASN A 40 27.19 -14.40 0.09
C ASN A 40 27.35 -12.89 -0.07
N ASN A 41 27.72 -12.38 -1.22
CA ASN A 41 27.95 -10.95 -1.43
C ASN A 41 26.75 -10.29 -2.13
N THR A 42 25.64 -10.21 -1.40
CA THR A 42 24.47 -9.46 -1.86
C THR A 42 24.03 -8.50 -0.78
N ALA A 43 23.69 -7.29 -1.20
CA ALA A 43 23.07 -6.35 -0.29
C ALA A 43 21.73 -6.92 0.18
N LYS A 44 21.47 -6.86 1.48
CA LYS A 44 20.25 -7.36 2.11
C LYS A 44 19.42 -6.17 2.60
N ILE A 45 18.13 -6.19 2.27
CA ILE A 45 17.17 -5.18 2.73
C ILE A 45 16.36 -5.78 3.87
N PHE A 46 16.34 -5.09 4.99
CA PHE A 46 15.64 -5.48 6.21
C PHE A 46 14.49 -4.52 6.52
N ALA A 47 13.43 -5.05 7.08
CA ALA A 47 12.35 -4.28 7.69
C ALA A 47 12.83 -3.55 8.94
N ARG A 48 11.99 -2.67 9.49
CA ARG A 48 12.27 -2.08 10.81
C ARG A 48 12.26 -3.17 11.88
N PRO A 49 13.13 -3.08 12.89
CA PRO A 49 13.06 -3.96 14.05
C PRO A 49 11.75 -3.69 14.81
N ARG A 50 11.14 -4.74 15.36
CA ARG A 50 9.97 -4.60 16.24
C ARG A 50 10.43 -4.36 17.67
N THR A 51 9.97 -3.29 18.28
CA THR A 51 10.20 -3.02 19.69
C THR A 51 9.15 -3.73 20.55
N ILE A 52 9.59 -4.45 21.56
CA ILE A 52 8.76 -5.06 22.59
C ILE A 52 8.96 -4.28 23.89
N GLU A 53 7.89 -3.83 24.50
CA GLU A 53 7.88 -3.09 25.75
C GLU A 53 7.16 -3.85 26.85
N VAL A 54 7.55 -3.60 28.10
CA VAL A 54 6.83 -4.12 29.27
C VAL A 54 5.39 -3.57 29.25
N GLY A 55 4.40 -4.48 29.37
CA GLY A 55 2.98 -4.17 29.28
C GLY A 55 2.36 -4.45 27.89
N ASN A 56 3.16 -4.63 26.85
CA ASN A 56 2.65 -4.93 25.51
C ASN A 56 1.85 -6.25 25.51
N PRO A 57 0.71 -6.33 24.81
CA PRO A 57 -0.16 -7.51 24.74
C PRO A 57 0.38 -8.52 23.72
N PHE A 58 1.53 -9.12 24.00
CA PHE A 58 2.12 -10.21 23.22
C PHE A 58 2.20 -11.49 24.02
N THR A 59 2.03 -12.59 23.32
CA THR A 59 2.29 -13.94 23.83
C THR A 59 3.70 -14.40 23.42
N ALA A 60 4.27 -15.36 24.17
CA ALA A 60 5.55 -15.97 23.82
C ALA A 60 5.53 -16.59 22.41
N GLN A 61 4.40 -17.17 22.00
CA GLN A 61 4.24 -17.79 20.68
C GLN A 61 4.27 -16.76 19.54
N GLU A 62 3.62 -15.60 19.70
CA GLU A 62 3.61 -14.53 18.69
C GLU A 62 5.03 -13.98 18.47
N ILE A 63 5.79 -13.80 19.54
CA ILE A 63 7.18 -13.36 19.44
C ILE A 63 8.06 -14.47 18.83
N ALA A 64 7.87 -15.72 19.22
CA ALA A 64 8.58 -16.85 18.62
C ALA A 64 8.31 -16.97 17.12
N ASP A 65 7.06 -16.79 16.68
CA ASP A 65 6.70 -16.80 15.26
C ASP A 65 7.32 -15.62 14.51
N TYR A 66 7.44 -14.45 15.16
CA TYR A 66 8.18 -13.32 14.60
C TYR A 66 9.67 -13.66 14.44
N LEU A 67 10.31 -14.22 15.46
CA LEU A 67 11.72 -14.60 15.45
C LEU A 67 12.03 -15.66 14.38
N ARG A 68 11.15 -16.66 14.18
CA ARG A 68 11.29 -17.63 13.09
C ARG A 68 11.29 -16.94 11.72
N ARG A 69 10.40 -15.95 11.51
CA ARG A 69 10.39 -15.15 10.27
C ARG A 69 11.64 -14.28 10.12
N ALA A 70 12.24 -13.85 11.22
CA ALA A 70 13.50 -13.13 11.25
C ALA A 70 14.74 -14.03 11.06
N GLY A 71 14.55 -15.36 11.01
CA GLY A 71 15.61 -16.32 10.75
C GLY A 71 16.20 -17.00 11.98
N TYR A 72 15.61 -16.83 13.17
CA TYR A 72 16.00 -17.56 14.38
C TYR A 72 15.49 -19.00 14.32
N SER A 73 16.26 -19.93 14.88
CA SER A 73 15.87 -21.33 15.08
C SER A 73 15.38 -21.58 16.50
N GLU A 74 14.47 -22.56 16.71
CA GLU A 74 14.06 -22.98 18.02
C GLU A 74 15.06 -24.00 18.60
N GLN A 75 15.62 -23.70 19.74
CA GLN A 75 16.63 -24.55 20.39
C GLN A 75 16.13 -25.97 20.63
N GLY A 76 16.86 -26.97 20.14
CA GLY A 76 16.53 -28.38 20.32
C GLY A 76 15.48 -28.95 19.36
N LYS A 77 14.93 -28.13 18.44
CA LYS A 77 14.00 -28.56 17.38
C LYS A 77 14.58 -28.39 15.98
N ASP A 78 15.28 -27.29 15.75
CA ASP A 78 15.82 -26.94 14.45
C ASP A 78 17.35 -26.97 14.47
N SER A 79 17.99 -27.00 13.28
CA SER A 79 19.44 -26.75 13.14
C SER A 79 19.78 -25.33 13.59
N ASP A 80 20.94 -25.16 14.20
CA ASP A 80 21.37 -23.87 14.72
C ASP A 80 21.49 -22.82 13.59
N SER A 81 20.82 -21.67 13.80
CA SER A 81 20.89 -20.52 12.89
C SER A 81 22.04 -19.58 13.30
N PRO A 82 22.84 -19.09 12.35
CA PRO A 82 23.86 -18.09 12.64
C PRO A 82 23.28 -16.73 13.08
N ILE A 83 21.99 -16.46 12.78
CA ILE A 83 21.29 -15.24 13.22
C ILE A 83 20.93 -15.33 14.70
N GLY A 84 20.58 -16.52 15.19
CA GLY A 84 20.27 -16.73 16.60
C GLY A 84 19.32 -17.87 16.86
N ARG A 85 19.06 -18.09 18.13
CA ARG A 85 18.17 -19.14 18.65
C ARG A 85 17.21 -18.57 19.67
N PHE A 86 16.08 -19.22 19.86
CA PHE A 86 15.18 -18.92 20.94
C PHE A 86 14.67 -20.21 21.61
N ARG A 87 14.22 -20.07 22.84
CA ARG A 87 13.63 -21.15 23.62
C ARG A 87 12.39 -20.66 24.37
N ILE A 88 11.30 -21.40 24.28
CA ILE A 88 10.10 -21.15 25.10
C ILE A 88 10.15 -22.12 26.27
N ALA A 89 10.20 -21.63 27.51
CA ALA A 89 10.19 -22.43 28.71
C ALA A 89 9.49 -21.70 29.86
N GLY A 90 8.63 -22.40 30.61
CA GLY A 90 8.08 -21.93 31.89
C GLY A 90 7.34 -20.58 31.85
N GLY A 91 6.69 -20.22 30.73
CA GLY A 91 6.03 -18.94 30.59
C GLY A 91 6.93 -17.77 30.21
N SER A 92 8.17 -18.06 29.82
CA SER A 92 9.15 -17.08 29.31
C SER A 92 9.65 -17.49 27.92
N LEU A 93 10.19 -16.51 27.20
CA LEU A 93 10.87 -16.67 25.94
C LEU A 93 12.31 -16.16 26.11
N GLU A 94 13.27 -17.03 25.94
CA GLU A 94 14.68 -16.71 25.91
C GLU A 94 15.11 -16.47 24.47
N VAL A 95 15.73 -15.33 24.19
CA VAL A 95 16.24 -14.91 22.88
C VAL A 95 17.76 -14.87 22.95
N MET A 96 18.42 -15.64 22.11
CA MET A 96 19.88 -15.80 22.07
C MET A 96 20.38 -15.38 20.69
N PRO A 97 20.78 -14.09 20.51
CA PRO A 97 21.34 -13.61 19.26
C PRO A 97 22.61 -14.37 18.87
N GLY A 98 22.78 -14.66 17.58
CA GLY A 98 23.99 -15.29 17.03
C GLY A 98 24.97 -14.26 16.48
N GLU A 99 26.05 -14.74 15.86
CA GLU A 99 27.13 -13.88 15.32
C GLU A 99 26.66 -12.98 14.16
N GLU A 100 25.67 -13.41 13.39
CA GLU A 100 25.11 -12.63 12.28
C GLU A 100 23.88 -11.79 12.67
N SER A 101 23.51 -11.76 13.95
CA SER A 101 22.40 -10.96 14.46
C SER A 101 22.62 -9.47 14.24
N PHE A 102 21.51 -8.72 14.18
CA PHE A 102 21.50 -7.26 14.26
C PHE A 102 22.01 -6.76 15.62
N HIS A 103 21.75 -7.53 16.67
CA HIS A 103 22.14 -7.23 18.04
C HIS A 103 23.52 -7.81 18.39
N ALA A 104 24.15 -7.21 19.41
CA ALA A 104 25.27 -7.85 20.08
C ALA A 104 24.80 -9.20 20.67
N PRO A 105 25.69 -10.21 20.80
CA PRO A 105 25.36 -11.56 21.27
C PRO A 105 25.07 -11.59 22.78
N GLU A 106 24.05 -10.84 23.21
CA GLU A 106 23.60 -10.75 24.60
C GLU A 106 22.19 -11.36 24.70
N SER A 107 22.05 -12.46 25.41
CA SER A 107 20.77 -13.14 25.59
C SER A 107 19.81 -12.31 26.42
N VAL A 108 18.53 -12.39 26.06
CA VAL A 108 17.43 -11.67 26.74
C VAL A 108 16.31 -12.65 27.05
N THR A 109 15.80 -12.61 28.27
CA THR A 109 14.64 -13.37 28.69
C THR A 109 13.42 -12.46 28.84
N ILE A 110 12.36 -12.77 28.12
CA ILE A 110 11.07 -12.05 28.13
C ILE A 110 10.06 -12.89 28.90
N HIS A 111 9.49 -12.33 29.96
CA HIS A 111 8.48 -12.99 30.79
C HIS A 111 7.08 -12.55 30.46
N PHE A 112 6.12 -13.48 30.55
CA PHE A 112 4.72 -13.28 30.18
C PHE A 112 3.79 -13.69 31.31
N ALA A 113 2.74 -12.90 31.54
CA ALA A 113 1.63 -13.27 32.37
C ALA A 113 0.35 -12.60 31.84
N GLY A 114 -0.77 -13.35 31.81
CA GLY A 114 -2.06 -12.82 31.36
C GLY A 114 -2.07 -12.32 29.92
N GLY A 115 -1.23 -12.91 29.04
CA GLY A 115 -1.13 -12.49 27.61
C GLY A 115 -0.42 -11.15 27.40
N LYS A 116 0.41 -10.73 28.37
CA LYS A 116 1.21 -9.50 28.28
C LYS A 116 2.65 -9.76 28.68
N VAL A 117 3.55 -8.93 28.15
CA VAL A 117 4.95 -8.86 28.59
C VAL A 117 5.01 -8.25 29.98
N THR A 118 5.56 -8.97 30.96
CA THR A 118 5.64 -8.50 32.36
C THR A 118 7.01 -7.96 32.74
N SER A 119 8.08 -8.54 32.21
CA SER A 119 9.44 -8.06 32.39
C SER A 119 10.34 -8.55 31.27
N ILE A 120 11.41 -7.82 31.04
CA ILE A 120 12.46 -8.13 30.07
C ILE A 120 13.79 -8.06 30.84
N THR A 121 14.60 -9.13 30.83
CA THR A 121 15.89 -9.19 31.52
C THR A 121 17.01 -9.55 30.56
N ALA A 122 18.13 -8.84 30.65
CA ALA A 122 19.33 -9.14 29.88
C ALA A 122 20.27 -10.04 30.71
N ASP A 123 20.56 -11.23 30.17
CA ASP A 123 21.27 -12.27 30.90
C ASP A 123 22.79 -11.98 31.07
N GLY A 124 23.39 -11.25 30.12
CA GLY A 124 24.82 -10.95 30.05
C GLY A 124 25.33 -9.84 31.00
N ARG A 125 24.43 -9.04 31.58
CA ARG A 125 24.76 -7.88 32.46
C ARG A 125 24.26 -8.07 33.87
N GLY A 126 24.31 -9.29 34.38
CA GLY A 126 23.92 -9.57 35.78
C GLY A 126 22.41 -9.41 36.02
N GLY A 127 21.57 -9.68 35.03
CA GLY A 127 20.11 -9.64 35.16
C GLY A 127 19.52 -8.24 35.13
N GLN A 128 20.11 -7.31 34.36
CA GLN A 128 19.55 -5.98 34.19
C GLN A 128 18.13 -6.03 33.59
N THR A 129 17.21 -5.39 34.29
CA THR A 129 15.83 -5.22 33.76
C THR A 129 15.79 -4.14 32.68
N LEU A 130 15.23 -4.47 31.54
CA LEU A 130 15.01 -3.56 30.41
C LEU A 130 13.54 -3.12 30.36
N THR A 131 13.28 -1.89 29.94
CA THR A 131 11.92 -1.39 29.69
C THR A 131 11.40 -1.78 28.32
N ALA A 132 12.33 -1.95 27.35
CA ALA A 132 12.05 -2.32 25.97
C ALA A 132 13.20 -3.16 25.39
N TYR A 133 12.88 -3.96 24.38
CA TYR A 133 13.84 -4.74 23.60
C TYR A 133 13.43 -4.73 22.12
N GLU A 134 14.37 -4.44 21.23
CA GLU A 134 14.16 -4.55 19.79
C GLU A 134 14.40 -5.98 19.33
N LEU A 135 13.42 -6.59 18.64
CA LEU A 135 13.59 -7.89 18.02
C LEU A 135 14.41 -7.80 16.74
N GLU A 136 14.98 -8.91 16.32
CA GLU A 136 15.71 -9.02 15.04
C GLU A 136 14.85 -8.53 13.87
N PRO A 137 15.34 -7.61 13.02
CA PRO A 137 14.60 -7.15 11.84
C PRO A 137 14.44 -8.26 10.82
N GLN A 138 13.23 -8.42 10.27
CA GLN A 138 12.97 -9.41 9.23
C GLN A 138 13.61 -8.99 7.90
N MET A 139 14.26 -9.92 7.22
CA MET A 139 14.78 -9.67 5.88
C MET A 139 13.62 -9.61 4.87
N ILE A 140 13.51 -8.48 4.16
CA ILE A 140 12.53 -8.30 3.10
C ILE A 140 13.01 -9.00 1.82
N THR A 141 14.24 -8.70 1.41
CA THR A 141 14.82 -9.23 0.17
C THR A 141 16.34 -9.08 0.16
N SER A 142 16.99 -9.74 -0.80
CA SER A 142 18.39 -9.52 -1.16
C SER A 142 18.47 -8.87 -2.55
N LEU A 143 19.38 -7.93 -2.73
CA LEU A 143 19.66 -7.31 -4.02
C LEU A 143 20.81 -8.08 -4.70
N PHE A 144 20.51 -8.80 -5.77
CA PHE A 144 21.52 -9.43 -6.62
C PHE A 144 21.86 -8.51 -7.80
N GLY A 145 23.12 -8.52 -8.23
CA GLY A 145 23.61 -7.74 -9.39
C GLY A 145 22.71 -7.96 -10.62
N GLY A 146 22.20 -6.88 -11.19
CA GLY A 146 21.20 -6.90 -12.25
C GLY A 146 19.79 -6.57 -11.74
N GLN A 147 18.86 -6.45 -12.66
CA GLN A 147 17.48 -6.04 -12.36
C GLN A 147 16.63 -7.11 -11.64
N ASP A 148 17.19 -8.29 -11.37
CA ASP A 148 16.44 -9.43 -10.85
C ASP A 148 16.40 -9.45 -9.33
N ARG A 149 15.19 -9.34 -8.78
CA ARG A 149 14.90 -9.64 -7.38
C ARG A 149 14.83 -11.15 -7.22
N SER A 150 15.73 -11.74 -6.45
CA SER A 150 15.68 -13.16 -6.19
C SER A 150 15.73 -13.47 -4.71
N LYS A 151 14.85 -14.35 -4.26
CA LYS A 151 14.96 -15.02 -2.96
C LYS A 151 15.77 -16.30 -3.15
N ARG A 152 16.67 -16.59 -2.24
CA ARG A 152 17.44 -17.84 -2.19
C ARG A 152 17.56 -18.32 -0.76
N GLN A 153 17.26 -19.57 -0.57
CA GLN A 153 17.67 -20.32 0.58
C GLN A 153 18.83 -21.22 0.16
N ILE A 154 20.02 -20.93 0.68
CA ILE A 154 21.21 -21.73 0.39
C ILE A 154 21.11 -23.06 1.13
N VAL A 155 21.43 -24.13 0.44
CA VAL A 155 21.40 -25.50 0.94
C VAL A 155 22.70 -26.21 0.60
N THR A 156 23.15 -27.07 1.49
CA THR A 156 24.28 -27.97 1.26
C THR A 156 23.82 -29.24 0.56
N PHE A 157 24.75 -29.99 -0.08
CA PHE A 157 24.39 -31.22 -0.78
C PHE A 157 23.72 -32.24 0.14
N ASP A 158 24.15 -32.32 1.40
CA ASP A 158 23.63 -33.29 2.39
C ASP A 158 22.20 -32.96 2.84
N GLU A 159 21.78 -31.72 2.72
CA GLU A 159 20.40 -31.28 2.99
C GLU A 159 19.44 -31.59 1.85
N ILE A 160 19.95 -31.95 0.66
CA ILE A 160 19.13 -32.23 -0.51
C ILE A 160 18.63 -33.68 -0.47
N PRO A 161 17.31 -33.93 -0.43
CA PRO A 161 16.78 -35.27 -0.44
C PRO A 161 17.25 -36.09 -1.63
N LYS A 162 17.65 -37.32 -1.40
CA LYS A 162 18.17 -38.24 -2.47
C LYS A 162 17.21 -38.36 -3.65
N TYR A 163 15.90 -38.40 -3.41
CA TYR A 163 14.94 -38.51 -4.50
C TYR A 163 14.83 -37.21 -5.33
N LEU A 164 15.14 -36.02 -4.77
CA LEU A 164 15.25 -34.79 -5.56
C LEU A 164 16.49 -34.82 -6.45
N VAL A 165 17.64 -35.22 -5.90
CA VAL A 165 18.85 -35.44 -6.71
C VAL A 165 18.55 -36.41 -7.85
N ASN A 166 17.95 -37.56 -7.55
CA ASN A 166 17.63 -38.60 -8.55
C ASN A 166 16.60 -38.08 -9.58
N ALA A 167 15.60 -37.30 -9.19
CA ALA A 167 14.60 -36.72 -10.08
C ALA A 167 15.25 -35.77 -11.10
N VAL A 168 16.13 -34.87 -10.62
CA VAL A 168 16.87 -33.93 -11.47
C VAL A 168 17.78 -34.68 -12.45
N ILE A 169 18.54 -35.68 -11.95
CA ILE A 169 19.44 -36.47 -12.79
C ILE A 169 18.65 -37.25 -13.83
N ALA A 170 17.56 -37.89 -13.44
CA ALA A 170 16.75 -38.72 -14.34
C ALA A 170 16.19 -37.92 -15.52
N ILE A 171 15.83 -36.64 -15.31
CA ILE A 171 15.20 -35.84 -16.37
C ILE A 171 16.17 -34.92 -17.11
N GLU A 172 17.20 -34.38 -16.44
CA GLU A 172 18.11 -33.40 -17.02
C GLU A 172 19.41 -34.02 -17.52
N ASP A 173 20.03 -34.92 -16.74
CA ASP A 173 21.35 -35.46 -17.07
C ASP A 173 21.60 -36.86 -16.47
N ARG A 174 21.08 -37.90 -17.13
CA ARG A 174 21.13 -39.32 -16.67
C ARG A 174 22.53 -39.83 -16.34
N ARG A 175 23.57 -39.26 -16.96
CA ARG A 175 24.97 -39.67 -16.79
C ARG A 175 25.80 -38.65 -16.02
N PHE A 176 25.17 -37.79 -15.23
CA PHE A 176 25.84 -36.71 -14.51
C PHE A 176 27.06 -37.18 -13.72
N PHE A 177 26.96 -38.28 -13.00
CA PHE A 177 28.08 -38.83 -12.22
C PHE A 177 29.13 -39.59 -13.06
N GLN A 178 28.94 -39.75 -14.40
CA GLN A 178 29.80 -40.58 -15.27
C GLN A 178 30.62 -39.76 -16.26
N HIS A 179 30.25 -38.55 -16.60
CA HIS A 179 30.98 -37.69 -17.54
C HIS A 179 31.77 -36.58 -16.84
N SER A 180 32.74 -35.98 -17.54
CA SER A 180 33.58 -34.89 -17.06
C SER A 180 33.16 -33.56 -17.71
N GLY A 181 31.95 -33.06 -17.39
CA GLY A 181 31.40 -31.76 -17.84
C GLY A 181 30.63 -31.82 -19.15
N VAL A 182 31.03 -32.59 -20.11
CA VAL A 182 30.36 -32.71 -21.40
C VAL A 182 30.06 -34.18 -21.70
N ASN A 183 28.83 -34.46 -22.11
CA ASN A 183 28.43 -35.80 -22.58
C ASN A 183 28.55 -35.86 -24.10
N TYR A 184 29.70 -36.34 -24.57
CA TYR A 184 30.03 -36.39 -26.00
C TYR A 184 29.11 -37.31 -26.82
N PHE A 185 28.60 -38.39 -26.23
CA PHE A 185 27.65 -39.29 -26.90
C PHE A 185 26.32 -38.57 -27.15
N ARG A 186 25.80 -37.89 -26.17
CA ARG A 186 24.55 -37.11 -26.27
C ARG A 186 24.71 -35.92 -27.21
N LEU A 187 25.89 -35.35 -27.29
CA LEU A 187 26.18 -34.23 -28.19
C LEU A 187 26.18 -34.73 -29.66
N MET A 188 26.77 -35.90 -29.93
CA MET A 188 26.74 -36.51 -31.26
C MET A 188 25.34 -36.97 -31.66
N GLU A 189 24.57 -37.53 -30.73
CA GLU A 189 23.18 -37.94 -30.95
C GLU A 189 22.30 -36.71 -31.28
N ALA A 190 22.45 -35.62 -30.53
CA ALA A 190 21.74 -34.37 -30.80
C ALA A 190 22.13 -33.79 -32.18
N ALA A 191 23.42 -33.78 -32.52
CA ALA A 191 23.88 -33.26 -33.80
C ALA A 191 23.39 -34.12 -34.97
N SER A 192 23.33 -35.44 -34.81
CA SER A 192 22.81 -36.36 -35.85
C SER A 192 21.27 -36.26 -35.99
N SER A 193 20.54 -36.06 -34.90
CA SER A 193 19.09 -35.93 -34.93
C SER A 193 18.63 -34.57 -35.52
N ASP A 194 19.38 -33.51 -35.28
CA ASP A 194 19.11 -32.17 -35.86
C ASP A 194 19.36 -32.16 -37.39
N ILE A 195 20.26 -33.06 -37.89
CA ILE A 195 20.53 -33.18 -39.32
C ILE A 195 19.49 -34.07 -40.01
N LEU A 196 18.99 -35.10 -39.33
CA LEU A 196 18.08 -36.09 -39.92
C LEU A 196 16.60 -35.83 -39.76
N HIS A 197 16.23 -35.14 -38.72
CA HIS A 197 14.84 -34.86 -38.41
C HIS A 197 14.70 -33.40 -37.96
N ALA A 198 14.02 -32.56 -38.72
CA ALA A 198 13.75 -31.17 -38.45
C ALA A 198 12.89 -30.92 -37.16
N HIS A 199 12.92 -31.86 -36.24
CA HIS A 199 12.26 -31.77 -34.93
C HIS A 199 13.30 -31.53 -33.85
N ARG A 200 13.20 -30.41 -33.18
CA ARG A 200 13.99 -30.02 -31.99
C ARG A 200 13.83 -31.08 -30.88
N GLY A 201 14.67 -32.10 -30.93
CA GLY A 201 14.77 -33.19 -29.96
C GLY A 201 15.41 -32.75 -28.64
N GLN A 202 15.63 -33.70 -27.76
CA GLN A 202 16.15 -33.54 -26.40
C GLN A 202 17.46 -32.75 -26.38
N GLY A 203 17.53 -31.70 -25.50
CA GLY A 203 18.71 -30.83 -25.40
C GLY A 203 19.98 -31.59 -24.96
N GLY A 204 21.07 -31.47 -25.71
CA GLY A 204 22.37 -32.10 -25.41
C GLY A 204 23.23 -31.42 -24.35
N SER A 205 22.66 -30.64 -23.45
CA SER A 205 23.38 -29.91 -22.40
C SER A 205 23.37 -30.68 -21.07
N THR A 206 24.54 -30.76 -20.41
CA THR A 206 24.70 -31.36 -19.09
C THR A 206 24.33 -30.38 -17.99
N LEU A 207 24.13 -30.86 -16.72
CA LEU A 207 23.92 -30.01 -15.55
C LEU A 207 25.08 -29.04 -15.35
N THR A 208 26.33 -29.48 -15.54
CA THR A 208 27.53 -28.65 -15.44
C THR A 208 27.54 -27.54 -16.50
N MET A 209 27.10 -27.83 -17.74
CA MET A 209 26.92 -26.77 -18.76
C MET A 209 25.81 -25.78 -18.42
N GLN A 210 24.71 -26.26 -17.83
CA GLN A 210 23.63 -25.36 -17.36
C GLN A 210 24.14 -24.47 -16.23
N LEU A 211 24.92 -25.00 -15.30
CA LEU A 211 25.59 -24.26 -14.23
C LEU A 211 26.53 -23.19 -14.80
N SER A 212 27.41 -23.60 -15.76
CA SER A 212 28.33 -22.69 -16.45
C SER A 212 27.61 -21.50 -17.08
N ARG A 213 26.49 -21.76 -17.74
CA ARG A 213 25.65 -20.72 -18.33
C ARG A 213 25.10 -19.78 -17.27
N GLY A 214 24.59 -20.27 -16.12
CA GLY A 214 23.97 -19.48 -15.08
C GLY A 214 24.94 -18.58 -14.32
N PHE A 215 26.22 -18.97 -14.19
CA PHE A 215 27.22 -18.21 -13.42
C PHE A 215 28.12 -17.30 -14.24
N PHE A 216 28.40 -17.65 -15.51
CA PHE A 216 29.50 -17.02 -16.24
C PHE A 216 29.08 -16.40 -17.58
N LEU A 217 27.85 -16.63 -18.08
CA LEU A 217 27.50 -16.28 -19.45
C LEU A 217 26.20 -15.50 -19.55
N SER A 218 26.12 -14.64 -20.57
CA SER A 218 24.89 -13.92 -20.91
C SER A 218 23.82 -14.83 -21.51
N PRO A 219 22.53 -14.45 -21.46
CA PRO A 219 21.43 -15.27 -21.97
C PRO A 219 21.37 -15.42 -23.50
N GLU A 220 22.25 -14.75 -24.26
CA GLU A 220 22.28 -14.80 -25.72
C GLU A 220 22.52 -16.20 -26.28
N LYS A 221 21.76 -16.59 -27.32
CA LYS A 221 21.87 -17.92 -27.94
C LYS A 221 22.81 -17.87 -29.13
N THR A 222 24.14 -18.00 -28.91
CA THR A 222 25.15 -18.07 -29.95
C THR A 222 25.95 -19.35 -29.88
N VAL A 223 26.52 -19.79 -31.03
CA VAL A 223 27.42 -20.94 -31.08
C VAL A 223 28.66 -20.70 -30.21
N LYS A 224 29.20 -19.50 -30.25
CA LYS A 224 30.34 -19.10 -29.40
C LYS A 224 30.03 -19.33 -27.91
N ARG A 225 28.87 -18.89 -27.45
CA ARG A 225 28.44 -19.12 -26.07
C ARG A 225 28.36 -20.61 -25.75
N LYS A 226 27.86 -21.45 -26.69
CA LYS A 226 27.76 -22.90 -26.46
C LYS A 226 29.12 -23.57 -26.32
N LEU A 227 30.11 -23.18 -27.12
CA LEU A 227 31.49 -23.64 -26.97
C LEU A 227 32.08 -23.16 -25.64
N THR A 228 31.81 -21.93 -25.23
CA THR A 228 32.27 -21.42 -23.93
C THR A 228 31.62 -22.15 -22.74
N GLU A 229 30.34 -22.50 -22.83
CA GLU A 229 29.67 -23.35 -21.82
C GLU A 229 30.41 -24.69 -21.63
N MET A 230 30.81 -25.31 -22.73
CA MET A 230 31.50 -26.59 -22.70
C MET A 230 32.89 -26.48 -22.06
N LEU A 231 33.66 -25.44 -22.41
CA LEU A 231 35.00 -25.21 -21.84
C LEU A 231 34.93 -24.97 -20.34
N ILE A 232 34.02 -24.07 -19.92
CA ILE A 232 33.82 -23.77 -18.46
C ILE A 232 33.31 -25.02 -17.74
N ALA A 233 32.43 -25.83 -18.35
CA ALA A 233 31.94 -27.06 -17.73
C ALA A 233 33.06 -28.06 -17.47
N VAL A 234 33.99 -28.21 -18.40
CA VAL A 234 35.17 -29.07 -18.20
C VAL A 234 36.05 -28.54 -17.07
N GLU A 235 36.24 -27.23 -17.01
CA GLU A 235 37.03 -26.57 -15.98
C GLU A 235 36.42 -26.76 -14.57
N LEU A 236 35.11 -26.60 -14.45
CA LEU A 236 34.40 -26.83 -13.19
C LEU A 236 34.52 -28.27 -12.70
N GLU A 237 34.46 -29.26 -13.60
CA GLU A 237 34.60 -30.68 -13.26
C GLU A 237 36.03 -31.10 -12.87
N GLN A 238 37.01 -30.32 -13.25
CA GLN A 238 38.39 -30.52 -12.79
C GLN A 238 38.63 -29.96 -11.40
N LYS A 239 37.92 -28.87 -11.05
CA LYS A 239 38.12 -28.15 -9.80
C LYS A 239 37.19 -28.59 -8.66
N PHE A 240 36.01 -29.11 -8.97
CA PHE A 240 34.99 -29.42 -7.99
C PHE A 240 34.47 -30.86 -8.09
N SER A 241 34.11 -31.43 -6.95
CA SER A 241 33.45 -32.74 -6.92
C SER A 241 32.03 -32.63 -7.52
N LYS A 242 31.50 -33.75 -8.00
CA LYS A 242 30.13 -33.86 -8.53
C LYS A 242 29.07 -33.39 -7.53
N GLN A 243 29.26 -33.69 -6.24
CA GLN A 243 28.37 -33.21 -5.17
C GLN A 243 28.41 -31.72 -5.07
N ARG A 244 29.60 -31.09 -5.10
CA ARG A 244 29.73 -29.64 -5.05
C ARG A 244 29.15 -28.94 -6.27
N ILE A 245 29.32 -29.53 -7.47
CA ILE A 245 28.70 -29.04 -8.72
C ILE A 245 27.18 -29.11 -8.62
N PHE A 246 26.63 -30.21 -8.11
CA PHE A 246 25.18 -30.34 -7.92
C PHE A 246 24.66 -29.37 -6.88
N GLU A 247 25.35 -29.15 -5.76
CA GLU A 247 25.03 -28.18 -4.75
C GLU A 247 24.95 -26.74 -5.32
N MET A 248 25.98 -26.35 -6.09
CA MET A 248 25.98 -25.07 -6.78
C MET A 248 24.79 -24.93 -7.75
N TYR A 249 24.49 -26.00 -8.49
CA TYR A 249 23.33 -26.04 -9.39
C TYR A 249 22.01 -25.92 -8.63
N ALA A 250 21.86 -26.68 -7.54
CA ALA A 250 20.68 -26.71 -6.70
C ALA A 250 20.35 -25.32 -6.09
N ASN A 251 21.39 -24.51 -5.85
CA ASN A 251 21.26 -23.15 -5.34
C ASN A 251 21.07 -22.08 -6.43
N GLN A 252 21.38 -22.39 -7.70
CA GLN A 252 21.36 -21.42 -8.80
C GLN A 252 20.17 -21.58 -9.76
N VAL A 253 19.65 -22.79 -9.91
CA VAL A 253 18.66 -23.10 -10.94
C VAL A 253 17.42 -22.21 -10.86
N PRO A 254 17.01 -21.55 -11.98
CA PRO A 254 15.79 -20.76 -12.00
C PRO A 254 14.57 -21.67 -11.87
N MET A 255 13.71 -21.40 -10.89
CA MET A 255 12.52 -22.18 -10.57
C MET A 255 11.21 -21.47 -10.90
N GLY A 256 11.26 -20.29 -11.50
CA GLY A 256 10.10 -19.49 -11.89
C GLY A 256 9.97 -18.19 -11.12
N GLN A 257 8.75 -17.66 -11.06
CA GLN A 257 8.45 -16.42 -10.38
C GLN A 257 7.29 -16.64 -9.42
N ARG A 258 7.39 -16.04 -8.23
CA ARG A 258 6.32 -15.92 -7.26
C ARG A 258 6.10 -14.45 -6.97
N GLY A 259 4.98 -13.92 -7.47
CA GLY A 259 4.75 -12.49 -7.43
C GLY A 259 5.83 -11.71 -8.20
N SER A 260 6.55 -10.85 -7.51
CA SER A 260 7.63 -10.02 -8.06
C SER A 260 9.03 -10.62 -7.94
N PHE A 261 9.18 -11.79 -7.32
CA PHE A 261 10.49 -12.40 -7.06
C PHE A 261 10.76 -13.57 -7.99
N SER A 262 11.97 -13.61 -8.52
CA SER A 262 12.49 -14.82 -9.14
C SER A 262 12.83 -15.83 -8.04
N VAL A 263 12.24 -17.02 -8.16
CA VAL A 263 12.55 -18.17 -7.30
C VAL A 263 13.78 -18.85 -7.87
N ASN A 264 14.89 -18.81 -7.15
CA ASN A 264 16.13 -19.43 -7.56
C ASN A 264 16.59 -20.46 -6.52
N GLY A 265 16.94 -21.63 -7.02
CA GLY A 265 17.36 -22.78 -6.22
C GLY A 265 16.18 -23.57 -5.63
N PHE A 266 16.47 -24.82 -5.28
CA PHE A 266 15.45 -25.75 -4.76
C PHE A 266 15.02 -25.43 -3.34
N GLY A 267 15.89 -24.84 -2.50
CA GLY A 267 15.56 -24.44 -1.15
C GLY A 267 14.43 -23.40 -1.14
N GLU A 268 14.59 -22.33 -1.91
CA GLU A 268 13.54 -21.33 -2.07
C GLU A 268 12.31 -21.86 -2.80
N ALA A 269 12.49 -22.72 -3.80
CA ALA A 269 11.37 -23.34 -4.51
C ALA A 269 10.51 -24.22 -3.61
N SER A 270 11.10 -24.96 -2.67
CA SER A 270 10.40 -25.76 -1.68
C SER A 270 9.48 -24.91 -0.80
N ARG A 271 10.00 -23.78 -0.30
CA ARG A 271 9.20 -22.81 0.47
C ARG A 271 8.16 -22.12 -0.38
N ALA A 272 8.55 -21.68 -1.58
CA ALA A 272 7.65 -20.95 -2.47
C ALA A 272 6.46 -21.79 -2.93
N TYR A 273 6.66 -23.04 -3.32
CA TYR A 273 5.60 -23.87 -3.87
C TYR A 273 4.86 -24.70 -2.82
N PHE A 274 5.51 -25.10 -1.72
CA PHE A 274 4.96 -26.07 -0.76
C PHE A 274 4.95 -25.57 0.68
N ASN A 275 5.58 -24.44 0.97
CA ASN A 275 5.78 -23.90 2.34
C ASN A 275 6.44 -24.93 3.28
N LYS A 276 7.48 -25.63 2.75
CA LYS A 276 8.21 -26.68 3.45
C LYS A 276 9.70 -26.46 3.37
N ASP A 277 10.43 -26.93 4.38
CA ASP A 277 11.87 -27.10 4.24
C ASP A 277 12.18 -28.19 3.22
N MET A 278 13.32 -28.09 2.56
CA MET A 278 13.66 -29.02 1.48
C MET A 278 13.74 -30.48 1.94
N LYS A 279 14.20 -30.73 3.17
CA LYS A 279 14.25 -32.05 3.78
C LYS A 279 12.88 -32.74 3.92
N ASP A 280 11.79 -31.94 3.97
CA ASP A 280 10.42 -32.40 4.16
C ASP A 280 9.64 -32.57 2.85
N LEU A 281 10.31 -32.39 1.70
CA LEU A 281 9.72 -32.62 0.39
C LEU A 281 9.34 -34.09 0.24
N THR A 282 8.20 -34.35 -0.35
CA THR A 282 7.76 -35.70 -0.74
C THR A 282 8.22 -36.02 -2.16
N LEU A 283 8.18 -37.29 -2.54
CA LEU A 283 8.56 -37.75 -3.89
C LEU A 283 7.78 -36.98 -5.01
N PRO A 284 6.45 -36.83 -4.96
CA PRO A 284 5.73 -36.09 -6.02
C PRO A 284 6.08 -34.59 -6.04
N GLU A 285 6.41 -33.97 -4.92
CA GLU A 285 6.84 -32.58 -4.83
C GLU A 285 8.26 -32.40 -5.43
N ALA A 286 9.18 -33.28 -5.10
CA ALA A 286 10.52 -33.30 -5.67
C ALA A 286 10.50 -33.51 -7.19
N ALA A 287 9.66 -34.43 -7.68
CA ALA A 287 9.47 -34.69 -9.10
C ALA A 287 8.87 -33.45 -9.83
N LEU A 288 7.98 -32.72 -9.17
CA LEU A 288 7.48 -31.46 -9.71
C LEU A 288 8.59 -30.41 -9.83
N LEU A 289 9.39 -30.21 -8.77
CA LEU A 289 10.51 -29.25 -8.81
C LEU A 289 11.50 -29.60 -9.94
N ALA A 290 11.88 -30.86 -10.07
CA ALA A 290 12.73 -31.31 -11.16
C ALA A 290 12.09 -31.08 -12.55
N GLY A 291 10.78 -31.23 -12.66
CA GLY A 291 10.04 -31.06 -13.90
C GLY A 291 9.95 -29.61 -14.38
N ILE A 292 9.78 -28.64 -13.49
CA ILE A 292 9.61 -27.24 -13.88
C ILE A 292 10.90 -26.54 -14.34
N ILE A 293 12.06 -27.10 -14.06
CA ILE A 293 13.39 -26.58 -14.47
C ILE A 293 13.42 -26.21 -15.96
N GLN A 294 12.88 -27.05 -16.82
CA GLN A 294 12.95 -26.90 -18.26
C GLN A 294 12.38 -25.58 -18.77
N ARG A 295 11.22 -25.17 -18.22
CA ARG A 295 10.49 -23.97 -18.64
C ARG A 295 9.66 -23.43 -17.47
N PRO A 296 10.27 -22.80 -16.46
CA PRO A 296 9.61 -22.51 -15.17
C PRO A 296 8.33 -21.67 -15.29
N SER A 297 8.30 -20.68 -16.17
CA SER A 297 7.09 -19.85 -16.37
C SER A 297 5.98 -20.61 -17.10
N TYR A 298 6.32 -21.48 -18.07
CA TYR A 298 5.36 -22.25 -18.85
C TYR A 298 4.80 -23.45 -18.08
N LEU A 299 5.61 -24.01 -17.17
CA LEU A 299 5.28 -25.16 -16.33
C LEU A 299 4.93 -24.73 -14.89
N SER A 300 4.64 -23.46 -14.68
CA SER A 300 4.26 -22.94 -13.35
C SER A 300 3.02 -23.67 -12.81
N PRO A 301 3.10 -24.32 -11.64
CA PRO A 301 1.97 -25.07 -11.11
C PRO A 301 0.79 -24.17 -10.67
N TYR A 302 1.04 -22.86 -10.46
CA TYR A 302 -0.03 -21.88 -10.18
C TYR A 302 -0.75 -21.42 -11.45
N ARG A 303 -0.01 -21.23 -12.55
CA ARG A 303 -0.59 -20.72 -13.81
C ARG A 303 -1.10 -21.82 -14.74
N HIS A 304 -0.42 -22.96 -14.73
CA HIS A 304 -0.66 -24.08 -15.63
C HIS A 304 -0.58 -25.42 -14.90
N PRO A 305 -1.47 -25.69 -13.92
CA PRO A 305 -1.38 -26.88 -13.06
C PRO A 305 -1.38 -28.20 -13.83
N GLU A 306 -2.16 -28.31 -14.90
CA GLU A 306 -2.23 -29.52 -15.72
C GLU A 306 -0.88 -29.84 -16.39
N ARG A 307 -0.24 -28.84 -17.01
CA ARG A 307 1.09 -29.01 -17.63
C ARG A 307 2.17 -29.37 -16.61
N ALA A 308 2.08 -28.77 -15.43
CA ALA A 308 2.99 -29.07 -14.33
C ALA A 308 2.84 -30.52 -13.85
N LEU A 309 1.60 -31.03 -13.75
CA LEU A 309 1.30 -32.43 -13.40
C LEU A 309 1.76 -33.41 -14.48
N GLU A 310 1.50 -33.11 -15.75
CA GLU A 310 2.01 -33.92 -16.86
C GLU A 310 3.55 -34.04 -16.84
N ARG A 311 4.21 -32.89 -16.62
CA ARG A 311 5.67 -32.86 -16.56
C ARG A 311 6.20 -33.57 -15.31
N ARG A 312 5.57 -33.45 -14.14
CA ARG A 312 5.88 -34.25 -12.95
C ARG A 312 5.81 -35.76 -13.24
N ASN A 313 4.72 -36.16 -13.89
CA ASN A 313 4.51 -37.58 -14.20
C ASN A 313 5.59 -38.13 -15.13
N LEU A 314 6.04 -37.32 -16.12
CA LEU A 314 7.17 -37.68 -16.98
C LEU A 314 8.49 -37.85 -16.19
N VAL A 315 8.71 -36.96 -15.17
CA VAL A 315 9.89 -37.11 -14.28
C VAL A 315 9.83 -38.45 -13.53
N LEU A 316 8.67 -38.78 -12.96
CA LEU A 316 8.47 -40.04 -12.22
C LEU A 316 8.71 -41.27 -13.11
N ASP A 317 8.25 -41.22 -14.38
CA ASP A 317 8.55 -42.28 -15.33
C ASP A 317 10.06 -42.41 -15.65
N SER A 318 10.72 -41.25 -15.83
CA SER A 318 12.17 -41.20 -16.03
C SER A 318 12.95 -41.75 -14.83
N MET A 319 12.45 -41.52 -13.60
CA MET A 319 13.03 -42.10 -12.38
C MET A 319 12.87 -43.63 -12.32
N VAL A 320 11.79 -44.17 -12.84
CA VAL A 320 11.62 -45.65 -12.99
C VAL A 320 12.59 -46.21 -14.02
N GLU A 321 12.71 -45.55 -15.18
CA GLU A 321 13.64 -45.95 -16.24
C GLU A 321 15.11 -45.98 -15.78
N THR A 322 15.48 -45.05 -14.89
CA THR A 322 16.82 -44.99 -14.30
C THR A 322 17.01 -45.92 -13.08
N GLY A 323 15.97 -46.63 -12.65
CA GLY A 323 15.99 -47.50 -11.48
C GLY A 323 16.04 -46.76 -10.14
N ALA A 324 15.78 -45.42 -10.13
CA ALA A 324 15.80 -44.62 -8.93
C ALA A 324 14.61 -44.87 -8.02
N ILE A 325 13.46 -45.25 -8.58
CA ILE A 325 12.24 -45.67 -7.88
C ILE A 325 11.59 -46.87 -8.56
N THR A 326 10.73 -47.56 -7.81
CA THR A 326 9.93 -48.67 -8.37
C THR A 326 8.71 -48.13 -9.13
N ARG A 327 8.12 -48.94 -10.01
CA ARG A 327 6.86 -48.59 -10.71
C ARG A 327 5.74 -48.30 -9.73
N GLY A 328 5.58 -49.09 -8.66
CA GLY A 328 4.54 -48.86 -7.63
C GLY A 328 4.71 -47.54 -6.90
N GLN A 329 5.96 -47.11 -6.63
CA GLN A 329 6.23 -45.81 -6.05
C GLN A 329 5.86 -44.66 -7.01
N ALA A 330 6.15 -44.82 -8.29
CA ALA A 330 5.79 -43.87 -9.33
C ALA A 330 4.26 -43.73 -9.45
N ASP A 331 3.53 -44.86 -9.49
CA ASP A 331 2.07 -44.86 -9.64
C ASP A 331 1.38 -44.23 -8.41
N HIS A 332 1.88 -44.52 -7.21
CA HIS A 332 1.39 -43.85 -5.98
C HIS A 332 1.65 -42.33 -5.99
N ALA A 333 2.85 -41.92 -6.38
CA ALA A 333 3.22 -40.52 -6.50
C ALA A 333 2.39 -39.74 -7.55
N LYS A 334 2.09 -40.42 -8.70
CA LYS A 334 1.20 -39.84 -9.74
C LYS A 334 -0.24 -39.67 -9.24
N ALA A 335 -0.75 -40.60 -8.46
CA ALA A 335 -2.10 -40.52 -7.88
C ALA A 335 -2.21 -39.49 -6.77
N THR A 336 -1.09 -39.06 -6.17
CA THR A 336 -1.06 -38.09 -5.09
C THR A 336 -1.37 -36.68 -5.64
N ALA A 337 -2.43 -36.05 -5.07
CA ALA A 337 -2.77 -34.66 -5.38
C ALA A 337 -1.68 -33.70 -4.86
N LEU A 338 -1.31 -32.73 -5.68
CA LEU A 338 -0.39 -31.67 -5.26
C LEU A 338 -1.10 -30.67 -4.36
N LYS A 339 -0.57 -30.47 -3.17
CA LYS A 339 -0.98 -29.40 -2.25
C LYS A 339 0.04 -28.27 -2.39
N LEU A 340 -0.27 -27.29 -3.22
CA LEU A 340 0.53 -26.08 -3.32
C LEU A 340 0.26 -25.17 -2.11
N ALA A 341 1.29 -24.46 -1.65
CA ALA A 341 1.12 -23.34 -0.74
C ALA A 341 0.18 -22.31 -1.37
N ALA A 342 -0.59 -21.61 -0.55
CA ALA A 342 -1.41 -20.52 -1.07
C ALA A 342 -0.54 -19.57 -1.93
N PRO A 343 -1.04 -19.07 -3.07
CA PRO A 343 -0.28 -18.18 -3.95
C PRO A 343 -0.04 -16.80 -3.32
N ASN A 344 -0.16 -16.71 -2.00
CA ASN A 344 0.13 -15.48 -1.28
C ASN A 344 1.57 -15.07 -1.61
N VAL A 345 1.66 -14.06 -2.48
CA VAL A 345 2.75 -13.11 -2.36
C VAL A 345 2.77 -12.80 -0.87
N GLU A 346 3.86 -13.09 -0.19
CA GLU A 346 3.99 -12.56 1.16
C GLU A 346 3.77 -11.07 1.03
N ALA A 347 2.67 -10.57 1.59
CA ALA A 347 2.33 -9.15 1.53
C ALA A 347 3.47 -8.30 2.11
N SER A 348 4.36 -8.95 2.89
CA SER A 348 5.61 -8.40 3.43
C SER A 348 6.70 -8.12 2.39
N ASP A 349 6.62 -8.64 1.18
CA ASP A 349 7.67 -8.47 0.16
C ASP A 349 7.75 -7.04 -0.40
N ALA A 350 6.73 -6.23 -0.20
CA ALA A 350 6.66 -4.79 -0.50
C ALA A 350 7.39 -4.36 -1.78
N PRO A 351 7.12 -4.95 -2.96
CA PRO A 351 7.98 -4.79 -4.13
C PRO A 351 8.12 -3.34 -4.60
N TYR A 352 7.04 -2.56 -4.55
CA TYR A 352 7.06 -1.14 -4.89
C TYR A 352 7.89 -0.30 -3.91
N PHE A 353 7.86 -0.66 -2.63
CA PHE A 353 8.70 -0.03 -1.61
C PHE A 353 10.18 -0.35 -1.84
N VAL A 354 10.50 -1.61 -2.11
CA VAL A 354 11.87 -2.07 -2.41
C VAL A 354 12.45 -1.37 -3.63
N ASP A 355 11.63 -1.11 -4.67
CA ASP A 355 12.08 -0.32 -5.82
C ASP A 355 12.49 1.10 -5.43
N LEU A 356 11.69 1.78 -4.62
CA LEU A 356 12.02 3.13 -4.16
C LEU A 356 13.28 3.15 -3.28
N VAL A 357 13.45 2.15 -2.42
CA VAL A 357 14.68 1.98 -1.64
C VAL A 357 15.88 1.79 -2.57
N LYS A 358 15.76 0.93 -3.60
CA LYS A 358 16.81 0.70 -4.58
C LYS A 358 17.14 1.99 -5.35
N ASP A 359 16.14 2.72 -5.81
CA ASP A 359 16.32 3.99 -6.53
C ASP A 359 17.01 5.03 -5.64
N GLN A 360 16.62 5.14 -4.35
CA GLN A 360 17.27 6.02 -3.39
C GLN A 360 18.74 5.66 -3.21
N LEU A 361 19.06 4.37 -3.05
CA LEU A 361 20.42 3.88 -2.85
C LEU A 361 21.29 4.04 -4.10
N SER A 362 20.72 3.84 -5.31
CA SER A 362 21.43 3.98 -6.59
C SER A 362 21.92 5.41 -6.85
N ASN A 363 21.33 6.41 -6.19
CA ASN A 363 21.81 7.80 -6.25
C ASN A 363 23.03 8.05 -5.34
N GLN A 364 23.34 7.14 -4.40
CA GLN A 364 24.40 7.32 -3.41
C GLN A 364 25.52 6.27 -3.52
N TYR A 365 25.19 5.06 -3.96
CA TYR A 365 26.08 3.92 -4.07
C TYR A 365 25.98 3.34 -5.48
N ASN A 366 27.10 2.98 -6.10
CA ASN A 366 27.04 2.21 -7.32
C ASN A 366 26.69 0.74 -7.04
N GLU A 367 26.20 0.03 -8.07
CA GLU A 367 25.70 -1.34 -7.92
C GLU A 367 26.80 -2.33 -7.47
N SER A 368 28.04 -2.10 -7.91
CA SER A 368 29.18 -2.92 -7.48
C SER A 368 29.46 -2.75 -5.99
N GLU A 369 29.41 -1.52 -5.49
CA GLU A 369 29.63 -1.23 -4.04
C GLU A 369 28.55 -1.88 -3.19
N LEU A 370 27.28 -1.78 -3.59
CA LEU A 370 26.17 -2.40 -2.86
C LEU A 370 26.37 -3.92 -2.71
N ASN A 371 26.82 -4.56 -3.79
CA ASN A 371 26.96 -6.00 -3.82
C ASN A 371 28.29 -6.51 -3.25
N GLU A 372 29.41 -5.86 -3.57
CA GLU A 372 30.74 -6.30 -3.13
C GLU A 372 30.95 -6.14 -1.61
N GLN A 373 30.32 -5.12 -1.02
CA GLN A 373 30.43 -4.87 0.42
C GLN A 373 29.37 -5.62 1.23
N ALA A 374 28.50 -6.42 0.58
CA ALA A 374 27.39 -7.15 1.23
C ALA A 374 26.62 -6.26 2.23
N MET A 375 26.22 -5.06 1.75
CA MET A 375 25.60 -4.04 2.60
C MET A 375 24.29 -4.53 3.21
N ARG A 376 24.06 -4.12 4.46
CA ARG A 376 22.83 -4.38 5.21
C ARG A 376 22.03 -3.08 5.27
N ILE A 377 20.90 -3.03 4.57
CA ILE A 377 20.04 -1.85 4.44
C ILE A 377 18.84 -2.04 5.37
N PHE A 378 18.77 -1.21 6.40
CA PHE A 378 17.65 -1.20 7.33
C PHE A 378 16.65 -0.13 6.91
N THR A 379 15.42 -0.55 6.68
CA THR A 379 14.34 0.31 6.21
C THR A 379 13.37 0.65 7.32
N THR A 380 12.41 1.49 7.00
CA THR A 380 11.32 1.90 7.89
C THR A 380 10.08 1.00 7.75
N LEU A 381 10.07 0.05 6.80
CA LEU A 381 8.92 -0.80 6.52
C LEU A 381 8.54 -1.67 7.72
N ASP A 382 7.28 -1.62 8.11
CA ASP A 382 6.69 -2.54 9.09
C ASP A 382 5.97 -3.68 8.36
N PRO A 383 6.43 -4.95 8.47
CA PRO A 383 5.87 -6.07 7.73
C PRO A 383 4.40 -6.35 8.05
N ASP A 384 3.95 -6.06 9.26
CA ASP A 384 2.56 -6.31 9.66
C ASP A 384 1.63 -5.22 9.11
N LEU A 385 2.04 -3.94 9.12
CA LEU A 385 1.31 -2.87 8.47
C LEU A 385 1.31 -3.02 6.94
N GLN A 386 2.42 -3.48 6.36
CA GLN A 386 2.50 -3.76 4.93
C GLN A 386 1.50 -4.85 4.51
N ARG A 387 1.39 -5.92 5.31
CA ARG A 387 0.39 -6.98 5.10
C ARG A 387 -1.02 -6.43 5.24
N ALA A 388 -1.28 -5.65 6.29
CA ALA A 388 -2.59 -5.01 6.52
C ALA A 388 -2.99 -4.10 5.35
N ALA A 389 -2.04 -3.35 4.77
CA ALA A 389 -2.28 -2.50 3.61
C ALA A 389 -2.59 -3.31 2.35
N ALA A 390 -1.84 -4.38 2.08
CA ALA A 390 -2.07 -5.25 0.92
C ALA A 390 -3.43 -5.96 1.00
N GLU A 391 -3.81 -6.49 2.16
CA GLU A 391 -5.11 -7.10 2.39
C GLU A 391 -6.27 -6.10 2.28
N ALA A 392 -6.07 -4.87 2.77
CA ALA A 392 -7.07 -3.81 2.64
C ALA A 392 -7.27 -3.39 1.18
N VAL A 393 -6.19 -3.35 0.40
CA VAL A 393 -6.23 -3.12 -1.05
C VAL A 393 -6.99 -4.23 -1.75
N GLU A 394 -6.69 -5.50 -1.48
CA GLU A 394 -7.39 -6.63 -2.09
C GLU A 394 -8.90 -6.58 -1.81
N ALA A 395 -9.28 -6.44 -0.54
CA ALA A 395 -10.68 -6.36 -0.14
C ALA A 395 -11.40 -5.13 -0.70
N GLY A 396 -10.73 -3.97 -0.69
CA GLY A 396 -11.30 -2.71 -1.15
C GLY A 396 -11.42 -2.63 -2.66
N MET A 397 -10.42 -3.11 -3.41
CA MET A 397 -10.46 -3.09 -4.87
C MET A 397 -11.50 -4.03 -5.44
N LYS A 398 -11.82 -5.13 -4.76
CA LYS A 398 -12.98 -5.97 -5.11
C LYS A 398 -14.29 -5.18 -5.08
N LEU A 399 -14.47 -4.33 -4.05
CA LEU A 399 -15.66 -3.47 -3.98
C LEU A 399 -15.69 -2.41 -5.09
N VAL A 400 -14.52 -1.87 -5.44
CA VAL A 400 -14.38 -0.92 -6.56
C VAL A 400 -14.75 -1.60 -7.88
N ASP A 401 -14.25 -2.81 -8.13
CA ASP A 401 -14.55 -3.59 -9.32
C ASP A 401 -16.06 -3.87 -9.45
N ASP A 402 -16.69 -4.27 -8.34
CA ASP A 402 -18.14 -4.50 -8.31
C ASP A 402 -18.94 -3.22 -8.66
N GLN A 403 -18.48 -2.04 -8.20
CA GLN A 403 -19.11 -0.76 -8.53
C GLN A 403 -18.95 -0.44 -10.03
N ILE A 404 -17.75 -0.64 -10.58
CA ILE A 404 -17.46 -0.39 -12.00
C ILE A 404 -18.24 -1.35 -12.88
N LEU A 405 -18.24 -2.64 -12.58
CA LEU A 405 -18.97 -3.65 -13.33
C LEU A 405 -20.48 -3.36 -13.35
N ARG A 406 -21.06 -2.93 -12.21
CA ARG A 406 -22.47 -2.50 -12.17
C ARG A 406 -22.75 -1.32 -13.09
N LYS A 407 -21.83 -0.35 -13.16
CA LYS A 407 -21.98 0.82 -14.05
C LYS A 407 -21.79 0.47 -15.52
N ARG A 408 -20.95 -0.50 -15.85
CA ARG A 408 -20.68 -0.98 -17.20
C ARG A 408 -21.68 -2.02 -17.69
N THR A 409 -22.53 -2.56 -16.81
CA THR A 409 -23.53 -3.56 -17.17
C THR A 409 -24.81 -2.89 -17.65
N HIS A 410 -25.12 -3.07 -18.92
CA HIS A 410 -26.35 -2.60 -19.57
C HIS A 410 -27.32 -3.76 -19.75
N LYS A 411 -28.59 -3.52 -19.41
CA LYS A 411 -29.66 -4.47 -19.59
C LYS A 411 -30.61 -3.91 -20.62
N THR A 412 -30.61 -4.45 -21.83
CA THR A 412 -31.48 -4.04 -22.93
C THR A 412 -32.58 -5.08 -23.13
N LYS A 413 -33.83 -4.64 -23.13
CA LYS A 413 -34.94 -5.52 -23.49
C LYS A 413 -34.98 -5.62 -25.02
N VAL A 414 -34.77 -6.82 -25.55
CA VAL A 414 -34.84 -7.12 -26.98
C VAL A 414 -36.14 -7.89 -27.25
N GLY A 415 -37.03 -7.34 -28.09
CA GLY A 415 -38.32 -7.92 -28.41
C GLY A 415 -39.49 -7.18 -27.76
N THR A 416 -40.68 -7.34 -28.33
CA THR A 416 -41.94 -6.74 -27.86
C THR A 416 -42.88 -7.83 -27.39
N GLY A 417 -43.60 -7.60 -26.27
CA GLY A 417 -44.62 -8.51 -25.73
C GLY A 417 -44.11 -9.47 -24.67
N SER A 418 -44.86 -10.49 -24.33
CA SER A 418 -44.59 -11.46 -23.26
C SER A 418 -43.35 -12.36 -23.49
N GLY A 419 -42.72 -12.25 -24.66
CA GLY A 419 -41.50 -12.98 -25.05
C GLY A 419 -40.23 -12.12 -25.09
N ALA A 420 -40.24 -10.87 -24.56
CA ALA A 420 -39.07 -10.01 -24.56
C ALA A 420 -37.96 -10.60 -23.70
N MET A 421 -36.80 -10.86 -24.29
CA MET A 421 -35.60 -11.30 -23.59
C MET A 421 -34.78 -10.11 -23.09
N THR A 422 -34.12 -10.25 -21.94
CA THR A 422 -33.17 -9.25 -21.42
C THR A 422 -31.79 -9.63 -21.88
N GLU A 423 -31.23 -8.85 -22.79
CA GLU A 423 -29.83 -8.98 -23.17
C GLU A 423 -28.97 -8.19 -22.17
N VAL A 424 -27.91 -8.82 -21.66
CA VAL A 424 -26.97 -8.22 -20.74
C VAL A 424 -25.66 -8.02 -21.48
N SER A 425 -25.27 -6.76 -21.68
CA SER A 425 -23.95 -6.39 -22.22
C SER A 425 -23.12 -5.74 -21.13
N VAL A 426 -21.80 -5.94 -21.17
CA VAL A 426 -20.85 -5.32 -20.26
C VAL A 426 -19.81 -4.58 -21.09
N ASP A 427 -19.69 -3.27 -20.88
CA ASP A 427 -18.68 -2.48 -21.55
C ASP A 427 -17.28 -2.94 -21.11
N SER A 428 -16.41 -3.19 -22.07
CA SER A 428 -15.01 -3.49 -21.82
C SER A 428 -14.25 -2.22 -21.41
N GLY A 429 -13.21 -2.38 -20.60
CA GLY A 429 -12.31 -1.28 -20.23
C GLY A 429 -11.38 -1.68 -19.10
N PRO A 430 -10.29 -0.94 -18.91
CA PRO A 430 -9.32 -1.23 -17.86
C PRO A 430 -9.95 -1.10 -16.47
N LEU A 431 -9.50 -1.91 -15.54
CA LEU A 431 -9.82 -1.75 -14.13
C LEU A 431 -8.83 -0.76 -13.49
N PRO A 432 -9.28 0.13 -12.59
CA PRO A 432 -8.43 1.14 -12.00
C PRO A 432 -7.34 0.53 -11.13
N GLN A 433 -6.22 1.22 -11.00
CA GLN A 433 -5.13 0.93 -10.10
C GLN A 433 -5.37 1.55 -8.71
N VAL A 434 -4.46 1.29 -7.79
CA VAL A 434 -4.53 1.76 -6.42
C VAL A 434 -3.14 2.07 -5.90
N ALA A 435 -3.04 3.09 -5.05
CA ALA A 435 -1.86 3.29 -4.20
C ALA A 435 -2.29 3.53 -2.75
N VAL A 436 -1.50 2.98 -1.83
CA VAL A 436 -1.62 3.21 -0.39
C VAL A 436 -0.25 3.54 0.16
N VAL A 437 -0.13 4.67 0.85
CA VAL A 437 1.09 5.09 1.54
C VAL A 437 0.74 5.32 3.00
N VAL A 438 1.47 4.66 3.89
CA VAL A 438 1.29 4.75 5.33
C VAL A 438 2.55 5.32 5.97
N LEU A 439 2.39 6.38 6.74
CA LEU A 439 3.47 7.03 7.48
C LEU A 439 3.24 6.98 8.99
N ASP A 440 4.34 7.01 9.73
CA ASP A 440 4.37 7.56 11.07
C ASP A 440 4.32 9.09 10.96
N PRO A 441 3.28 9.78 11.47
CA PRO A 441 3.13 11.22 11.29
C PRO A 441 4.19 12.05 12.02
N HIS A 442 4.87 11.49 13.02
CA HIS A 442 5.86 12.18 13.85
C HIS A 442 7.28 12.05 13.31
N THR A 443 7.61 10.88 12.75
CA THR A 443 8.96 10.59 12.24
C THR A 443 9.07 10.70 10.72
N GLY A 444 7.95 10.60 9.99
CA GLY A 444 7.94 10.52 8.52
C GLY A 444 8.36 9.14 7.97
N GLU A 445 8.60 8.15 8.84
CA GLU A 445 8.92 6.80 8.42
C GLU A 445 7.78 6.20 7.58
N VAL A 446 8.08 5.74 6.37
CA VAL A 446 7.13 5.03 5.51
C VAL A 446 6.99 3.61 6.02
N LEU A 447 5.91 3.33 6.73
CA LEU A 447 5.67 2.06 7.40
C LEU A 447 5.08 0.99 6.48
N ALA A 448 4.32 1.41 5.46
CA ALA A 448 3.80 0.52 4.42
C ALA A 448 3.59 1.28 3.11
N LEU A 449 3.75 0.59 1.97
CA LEU A 449 3.55 1.16 0.65
C LEU A 449 3.06 0.10 -0.33
N VAL A 450 1.89 0.35 -0.92
CA VAL A 450 1.33 -0.43 -2.03
C VAL A 450 1.23 0.50 -3.23
N GLY A 451 1.89 0.18 -4.33
CA GLY A 451 1.97 1.04 -5.54
C GLY A 451 1.08 0.58 -6.69
N GLY A 452 0.31 -0.49 -6.54
CA GLY A 452 -0.58 -1.02 -7.57
C GLY A 452 -1.34 -2.25 -7.09
N ARG A 453 -2.24 -2.77 -7.91
CA ARG A 453 -3.01 -3.98 -7.59
C ARG A 453 -2.14 -5.23 -7.53
N ASN A 454 -1.26 -5.36 -8.48
CA ASN A 454 -0.42 -6.53 -8.64
C ASN A 454 0.88 -6.15 -9.36
N TYR A 455 1.98 -6.25 -8.66
CA TYR A 455 3.30 -5.92 -9.19
C TYR A 455 3.71 -6.82 -10.38
N GLY A 456 3.27 -8.08 -10.39
CA GLY A 456 3.57 -9.01 -11.47
C GLY A 456 2.93 -8.66 -12.81
N THR A 457 1.84 -7.88 -12.79
CA THR A 457 1.13 -7.42 -14.00
C THR A 457 1.45 -5.98 -14.37
N SER A 458 1.76 -5.13 -13.38
CA SER A 458 2.16 -3.73 -13.58
C SER A 458 3.20 -3.34 -12.54
N GLN A 459 4.37 -2.91 -13.03
CA GLN A 459 5.46 -2.41 -12.18
C GLN A 459 5.39 -0.89 -12.00
N LEU A 460 4.41 -0.22 -12.64
CA LEU A 460 4.19 1.20 -12.46
C LEU A 460 3.81 1.49 -11.01
N ASN A 461 4.66 2.26 -10.32
CA ASN A 461 4.46 2.61 -8.92
C ASN A 461 3.61 3.87 -8.79
N HIS A 462 2.31 3.69 -8.53
CA HIS A 462 1.37 4.81 -8.39
C HIS A 462 1.57 5.59 -7.08
N ALA A 463 2.30 5.05 -6.11
CA ALA A 463 2.64 5.79 -4.89
C ALA A 463 3.50 7.04 -5.16
N VAL A 464 4.24 7.06 -6.28
CA VAL A 464 5.07 8.19 -6.74
C VAL A 464 4.58 8.81 -8.04
N ALA A 465 3.57 8.24 -8.68
CA ALA A 465 2.95 8.80 -9.88
C ALA A 465 2.20 10.11 -9.53
N LYS A 466 2.52 11.16 -10.29
CA LYS A 466 1.92 12.48 -10.04
C LYS A 466 0.55 12.58 -10.69
N ARG A 467 -0.43 13.00 -9.88
CA ARG A 467 -1.84 13.14 -10.27
C ARG A 467 -2.44 14.40 -9.65
N PRO A 468 -3.44 15.02 -10.28
CA PRO A 468 -4.19 16.11 -9.66
C PRO A 468 -4.77 15.67 -8.32
N THR A 469 -4.49 16.45 -7.27
CA THR A 469 -4.84 16.08 -5.91
C THR A 469 -6.35 16.19 -5.63
N GLY A 470 -7.05 16.98 -6.44
CA GLY A 470 -8.46 17.24 -6.21
C GLY A 470 -8.72 17.81 -4.81
N SER A 471 -9.87 17.50 -4.27
CA SER A 471 -10.34 18.08 -3.01
C SER A 471 -9.53 17.70 -1.75
N ILE A 472 -8.54 16.79 -1.81
CA ILE A 472 -7.61 16.60 -0.68
C ILE A 472 -6.66 17.79 -0.50
N PHE A 473 -6.62 18.72 -1.45
CA PHE A 473 -5.90 19.99 -1.33
C PHE A 473 -6.63 21.03 -0.46
N LYS A 474 -7.96 20.98 -0.37
CA LYS A 474 -8.78 22.01 0.32
C LYS A 474 -8.36 22.31 1.77
N PRO A 475 -7.90 21.34 2.60
CA PRO A 475 -7.41 21.65 3.94
C PRO A 475 -6.33 22.73 3.98
N PHE A 476 -5.47 22.84 2.97
CA PHE A 476 -4.45 23.89 2.89
C PHE A 476 -5.05 25.28 2.65
N VAL A 477 -6.18 25.37 1.94
CA VAL A 477 -6.93 26.61 1.74
C VAL A 477 -7.51 27.09 3.06
N TYR A 478 -8.20 26.21 3.79
CA TYR A 478 -8.81 26.57 5.08
C TYR A 478 -7.76 26.81 6.16
N ALA A 479 -6.64 26.08 6.15
CA ALA A 479 -5.53 26.32 7.06
C ALA A 479 -4.93 27.71 6.86
N ALA A 480 -4.72 28.11 5.61
CA ALA A 480 -4.25 29.47 5.29
C ALA A 480 -5.23 30.55 5.78
N ALA A 481 -6.54 30.29 5.63
CA ALA A 481 -7.57 31.21 6.11
C ALA A 481 -7.61 31.31 7.64
N ILE A 482 -7.58 30.16 8.37
CA ILE A 482 -7.57 30.17 9.85
C ILE A 482 -6.27 30.78 10.39
N ASN A 483 -5.14 30.59 9.67
CA ASN A 483 -3.86 31.17 10.08
C ASN A 483 -3.89 32.71 10.10
N THR A 484 -4.79 33.38 9.35
CA THR A 484 -4.96 34.83 9.38
C THR A 484 -5.44 35.33 10.75
N ALA A 485 -6.10 34.48 11.54
CA ALA A 485 -6.54 34.82 12.90
C ALA A 485 -5.37 35.14 13.85
N LEU A 486 -4.17 34.53 13.58
CA LEU A 486 -2.97 34.79 14.38
C LEU A 486 -2.32 36.14 14.07
N THR A 487 -2.52 36.64 12.87
CA THR A 487 -1.98 37.94 12.42
C THR A 487 -2.98 39.09 12.61
N GLY A 488 -4.22 38.78 13.01
CA GLY A 488 -5.31 39.76 13.09
C GLY A 488 -5.80 40.27 11.72
N GLN A 489 -5.42 39.58 10.64
CA GLN A 489 -5.89 39.91 9.30
C GLN A 489 -7.37 39.57 9.17
N MET A 490 -8.17 40.58 8.87
CA MET A 490 -9.59 40.41 8.62
C MET A 490 -9.84 40.05 7.17
N LEU A 491 -10.67 39.06 6.94
CA LEU A 491 -11.08 38.60 5.61
C LEU A 491 -12.51 39.11 5.34
N SER A 492 -12.76 39.51 4.09
CA SER A 492 -14.07 39.91 3.61
C SER A 492 -14.54 38.90 2.54
N PHE A 493 -15.71 38.34 2.75
CA PHE A 493 -16.42 37.52 1.79
C PHE A 493 -17.62 38.30 1.30
N ALA A 494 -17.51 39.01 0.17
CA ALA A 494 -18.60 39.75 -0.43
C ALA A 494 -19.71 38.81 -0.84
N ALA A 495 -20.94 39.02 -0.36
CA ALA A 495 -22.11 38.39 -0.95
C ALA A 495 -22.23 38.85 -2.42
N ALA A 496 -22.62 37.96 -3.30
CA ALA A 496 -22.97 38.34 -4.66
C ALA A 496 -24.11 39.38 -4.58
N ALA A 497 -23.98 40.48 -5.36
CA ALA A 497 -25.05 41.46 -5.46
C ALA A 497 -26.36 40.77 -5.82
N PRO A 498 -27.49 41.05 -5.14
CA PRO A 498 -28.73 40.38 -5.43
C PRO A 498 -29.19 40.74 -6.84
N ASN A 499 -29.37 39.69 -7.67
CA ASN A 499 -30.08 39.88 -8.92
C ASN A 499 -31.51 40.32 -8.58
N ASN A 500 -31.86 41.51 -9.01
CA ASN A 500 -33.17 42.09 -8.85
C ASN A 500 -34.25 41.19 -9.45
N GLY A 501 -35.01 40.51 -8.62
CA GLY A 501 -36.22 39.83 -9.03
C GLY A 501 -36.50 38.54 -8.30
N GLY A 502 -36.92 38.55 -7.03
CA GLY A 502 -37.43 37.37 -6.37
C GLY A 502 -37.53 37.54 -4.86
N ASN A 503 -38.70 37.36 -4.28
CA ASN A 503 -38.96 37.28 -2.85
C ASN A 503 -38.08 36.22 -2.17
N SER A 504 -36.90 36.63 -1.73
CA SER A 504 -36.08 35.84 -0.80
C SER A 504 -36.32 36.33 0.61
N PRO A 505 -36.43 35.44 1.62
CA PRO A 505 -36.55 35.89 3.02
C PRO A 505 -35.29 36.70 3.40
N PRO A 506 -35.39 37.67 4.31
CA PRO A 506 -34.27 38.49 4.67
C PRO A 506 -33.18 37.65 5.30
N THR A 507 -32.06 37.57 4.62
CA THR A 507 -30.82 37.00 5.14
C THR A 507 -30.27 37.88 6.25
N ILE A 508 -29.78 37.27 7.32
CA ILE A 508 -29.04 37.95 8.40
C ILE A 508 -27.86 38.65 7.74
N ASP A 509 -27.76 39.95 7.92
CA ASP A 509 -26.74 40.78 7.30
C ASP A 509 -25.35 40.46 7.88
N THR A 510 -24.68 39.49 7.30
CA THR A 510 -23.24 39.24 7.43
C THR A 510 -22.52 39.69 6.17
N SER A 511 -23.19 40.35 5.24
CA SER A 511 -22.72 40.79 3.96
C SER A 511 -21.57 41.78 4.09
N GLY A 512 -20.37 41.32 3.83
CA GLY A 512 -19.24 42.13 3.46
C GLY A 512 -18.46 42.82 4.57
N LYS A 513 -18.75 42.62 5.83
CA LYS A 513 -17.89 43.17 6.91
C LYS A 513 -16.64 42.29 7.08
N PRO A 514 -15.45 42.89 7.03
CA PRO A 514 -14.22 42.16 7.33
C PRO A 514 -14.26 41.56 8.74
N GLY A 515 -13.90 40.29 8.86
CA GLY A 515 -13.88 39.59 10.15
C GLY A 515 -12.73 38.58 10.24
N ILE A 516 -12.43 38.15 11.45
CA ILE A 516 -11.47 37.06 11.68
C ILE A 516 -12.09 35.76 11.16
N PHE A 517 -11.34 35.03 10.34
CA PHE A 517 -11.81 33.78 9.79
C PHE A 517 -11.73 32.64 10.82
N THR A 518 -12.83 31.93 11.00
CA THR A 518 -13.00 30.84 11.96
C THR A 518 -13.77 29.68 11.33
N PRO A 519 -13.83 28.51 11.94
CA PRO A 519 -14.67 27.42 11.46
C PRO A 519 -16.16 27.74 11.36
N ALA A 520 -16.63 28.71 12.13
CA ALA A 520 -18.01 29.20 12.13
C ALA A 520 -18.26 30.34 11.15
N THR A 521 -17.25 30.89 10.49
CA THR A 521 -17.40 31.92 9.47
C THR A 521 -18.32 31.44 8.36
N LEU A 522 -19.34 32.29 8.04
CA LEU A 522 -20.24 32.01 6.92
C LEU A 522 -19.55 32.34 5.60
N VAL A 523 -19.64 31.42 4.65
CA VAL A 523 -19.12 31.52 3.28
C VAL A 523 -20.27 31.22 2.35
N ASP A 524 -20.48 32.06 1.36
CA ASP A 524 -21.51 31.83 0.34
C ASP A 524 -21.06 30.81 -0.69
N ASP A 525 -21.82 29.72 -0.89
CA ASP A 525 -21.59 28.65 -1.84
C ASP A 525 -22.28 28.89 -3.19
N SER A 526 -22.72 30.09 -3.50
CA SER A 526 -23.27 30.43 -4.83
C SER A 526 -22.17 30.38 -5.89
N GLN A 527 -22.58 30.28 -7.16
CA GLN A 527 -21.64 30.24 -8.28
C GLN A 527 -20.69 31.44 -8.26
N VAL A 528 -19.43 31.16 -8.53
CA VAL A 528 -18.36 32.16 -8.60
C VAL A 528 -17.70 32.15 -9.96
N SER A 529 -17.47 33.34 -10.52
CA SER A 529 -16.74 33.56 -11.79
C SER A 529 -15.51 34.40 -11.48
N ILE A 530 -14.33 33.91 -11.73
CA ILE A 530 -13.05 34.58 -11.44
C ILE A 530 -12.29 34.79 -12.73
N ALA A 531 -12.05 36.05 -13.08
CA ALA A 531 -11.17 36.40 -14.18
C ALA A 531 -9.71 36.11 -13.80
N TYR A 532 -9.01 35.35 -14.61
CA TYR A 532 -7.61 35.00 -14.44
C TYR A 532 -6.88 35.02 -15.81
N GLY A 533 -6.07 36.07 -16.04
CA GLY A 533 -5.53 36.35 -17.36
C GLY A 533 -6.67 36.56 -18.36
N ASP A 534 -6.60 35.90 -19.50
CA ASP A 534 -7.61 35.97 -20.57
C ASP A 534 -8.74 34.93 -20.40
N GLN A 535 -8.79 34.22 -19.27
CA GLN A 535 -9.76 33.17 -18.99
C GLN A 535 -10.66 33.53 -17.82
N VAL A 536 -11.87 32.98 -17.83
CA VAL A 536 -12.78 33.02 -16.69
C VAL A 536 -12.87 31.62 -16.09
N TYR A 537 -12.60 31.52 -14.78
CA TYR A 537 -12.67 30.28 -14.05
C TYR A 537 -14.00 30.20 -13.29
N GLU A 538 -14.81 29.22 -13.64
CA GLU A 538 -16.15 28.96 -13.07
C GLU A 538 -16.24 27.53 -12.53
N PRO A 539 -15.89 27.31 -11.25
CA PRO A 539 -15.99 25.99 -10.66
C PRO A 539 -17.45 25.59 -10.45
N LYS A 540 -17.73 24.30 -10.62
CA LYS A 540 -19.04 23.72 -10.33
C LYS A 540 -18.97 22.84 -9.08
N ASN A 541 -20.01 22.85 -8.26
CA ASN A 541 -20.16 21.88 -7.18
C ASN A 541 -20.52 20.50 -7.75
N TYR A 542 -20.23 19.45 -6.98
CA TYR A 542 -20.67 18.11 -7.30
C TYR A 542 -22.22 18.07 -7.39
N HIS A 543 -22.78 17.55 -8.45
CA HIS A 543 -24.21 17.61 -8.79
C HIS A 543 -24.80 19.02 -9.06
N GLU A 544 -23.95 20.00 -9.31
CA GLU A 544 -24.36 21.40 -9.61
C GLU A 544 -25.30 22.04 -8.56
N ALA A 545 -25.27 21.53 -7.32
CA ALA A 545 -26.07 22.05 -6.20
C ALA A 545 -25.35 23.19 -5.48
N PHE A 546 -26.08 24.26 -5.17
CA PHE A 546 -25.61 25.39 -4.37
C PHE A 546 -26.31 25.39 -3.02
N HIS A 547 -25.59 25.74 -1.96
CA HIS A 547 -26.05 25.64 -0.57
C HIS A 547 -26.29 27.00 0.09
N GLY A 548 -26.06 28.14 -0.63
CA GLY A 548 -26.11 29.45 -0.07
C GLY A 548 -25.03 29.68 0.98
N GLU A 549 -25.38 30.45 2.03
CA GLU A 549 -24.44 30.69 3.14
C GLU A 549 -24.30 29.46 4.03
N VAL A 550 -23.08 29.00 4.18
CA VAL A 550 -22.70 27.82 4.99
C VAL A 550 -21.48 28.13 5.85
N THR A 551 -21.33 27.45 6.98
CA THR A 551 -20.13 27.62 7.79
C THR A 551 -18.88 27.04 7.05
N ALA A 552 -17.72 27.64 7.29
CA ALA A 552 -16.44 27.15 6.75
C ALA A 552 -16.21 25.65 7.09
N ARG A 553 -16.58 25.25 8.32
CA ARG A 553 -16.52 23.84 8.75
C ARG A 553 -17.42 22.94 7.89
N TYR A 554 -18.66 23.36 7.62
CA TYR A 554 -19.58 22.60 6.77
C TYR A 554 -19.10 22.56 5.32
N ALA A 555 -18.63 23.69 4.79
CA ALA A 555 -18.10 23.76 3.42
C ALA A 555 -16.92 22.81 3.20
N LEU A 556 -16.01 22.68 4.18
CA LEU A 556 -14.92 21.69 4.13
C LEU A 556 -15.46 20.25 4.26
N ALA A 557 -16.39 20.01 5.20
CA ALA A 557 -16.96 18.68 5.46
C ALA A 557 -17.68 18.12 4.24
N MET A 558 -18.46 18.96 3.55
CA MET A 558 -19.20 18.62 2.33
C MET A 558 -18.38 18.83 1.06
N SER A 559 -17.15 19.32 1.21
CA SER A 559 -16.22 19.51 0.09
C SER A 559 -16.75 20.48 -0.98
N LEU A 560 -17.41 21.56 -0.61
CA LEU A 560 -18.03 22.53 -1.52
C LEU A 560 -16.94 23.27 -2.32
N ASN A 561 -17.11 23.38 -3.63
CA ASN A 561 -16.10 23.94 -4.52
C ASN A 561 -16.14 25.47 -4.52
N ASN A 562 -17.33 26.06 -4.72
CA ASN A 562 -17.49 27.50 -4.82
C ASN A 562 -17.10 28.21 -3.52
N ALA A 563 -17.56 27.70 -2.37
CA ALA A 563 -17.18 28.20 -1.08
C ALA A 563 -15.66 28.16 -0.86
N THR A 564 -15.00 27.03 -1.22
CA THR A 564 -13.54 26.89 -1.07
C THR A 564 -12.77 27.87 -1.96
N VAL A 565 -13.20 28.09 -3.20
CA VAL A 565 -12.53 29.04 -4.11
C VAL A 565 -12.68 30.48 -3.61
N LYS A 566 -13.86 30.84 -3.05
CA LYS A 566 -14.07 32.15 -2.42
C LYS A 566 -13.15 32.33 -1.19
N VAL A 567 -13.01 31.30 -0.37
CA VAL A 567 -12.04 31.34 0.76
C VAL A 567 -10.62 31.55 0.25
N ALA A 568 -10.18 30.79 -0.77
CA ALA A 568 -8.86 30.96 -1.35
C ALA A 568 -8.63 32.35 -1.96
N GLN A 569 -9.66 32.92 -2.58
CA GLN A 569 -9.63 34.29 -3.11
C GLN A 569 -9.51 35.32 -1.98
N GLY A 570 -10.28 35.17 -0.90
CA GLY A 570 -10.25 36.08 0.25
C GLY A 570 -8.91 36.06 0.98
N VAL A 571 -8.29 34.91 1.11
CA VAL A 571 -6.93 34.74 1.69
C VAL A 571 -5.83 35.24 0.73
N GLY A 572 -6.07 35.12 -0.56
CA GLY A 572 -5.09 35.30 -1.64
C GLY A 572 -4.45 33.99 -2.07
N PHE A 573 -4.55 33.68 -3.38
CA PHE A 573 -4.01 32.44 -3.96
C PHE A 573 -2.50 32.28 -3.71
N GLY A 574 -1.74 33.39 -3.62
CA GLY A 574 -0.31 33.37 -3.30
C GLY A 574 -0.01 32.83 -1.91
N THR A 575 -0.79 33.23 -0.91
CA THR A 575 -0.66 32.75 0.48
C THR A 575 -0.92 31.26 0.59
N VAL A 576 -2.01 30.78 -0.03
CA VAL A 576 -2.34 29.35 -0.06
C VAL A 576 -1.24 28.54 -0.77
N ALA A 577 -0.75 29.03 -1.93
CA ALA A 577 0.31 28.36 -2.67
C ALA A 577 1.62 28.30 -1.87
N SER A 578 1.96 29.35 -1.14
CA SER A 578 3.14 29.39 -0.27
C SER A 578 3.05 28.38 0.86
N LEU A 579 1.91 28.28 1.52
CA LEU A 579 1.67 27.28 2.56
C LEU A 579 1.77 25.85 2.00
N ALA A 580 1.13 25.58 0.88
CA ALA A 580 1.16 24.27 0.25
C ALA A 580 2.58 23.86 -0.18
N LYS A 581 3.40 24.81 -0.69
CA LYS A 581 4.82 24.55 -0.99
C LYS A 581 5.63 24.28 0.26
N ALA A 582 5.43 25.03 1.31
CA ALA A 582 6.08 24.80 2.61
C ALA A 582 5.71 23.41 3.17
N ALA A 583 4.47 22.95 2.96
CA ALA A 583 4.03 21.61 3.29
C ALA A 583 4.63 20.53 2.35
N GLY A 584 5.29 20.88 1.24
CA GLY A 584 5.98 19.97 0.33
C GLY A 584 5.32 19.73 -1.02
N ILE A 585 4.21 20.40 -1.33
CA ILE A 585 3.55 20.30 -2.65
C ILE A 585 4.19 21.30 -3.61
N SER A 586 5.33 20.94 -4.18
CA SER A 586 6.19 21.86 -4.96
C SER A 586 5.59 22.34 -6.29
N SER A 587 4.70 21.54 -6.89
CA SER A 587 4.08 21.81 -8.20
C SER A 587 3.09 22.98 -8.19
N VAL A 588 2.59 23.38 -7.04
CA VAL A 588 1.49 24.33 -6.85
C VAL A 588 1.85 25.73 -7.37
N ARG A 589 0.93 26.34 -8.12
CA ARG A 589 0.98 27.74 -8.57
C ARG A 589 -0.23 28.51 -8.03
N ALA A 590 -0.08 29.82 -7.88
CA ALA A 590 -1.11 30.72 -7.34
C ALA A 590 -2.19 31.02 -8.39
N THR A 591 -3.07 30.07 -8.66
CA THR A 591 -4.20 30.17 -9.60
C THR A 591 -5.51 29.82 -8.90
N PRO A 592 -6.68 30.28 -9.38
CA PRO A 592 -7.97 29.91 -8.81
C PRO A 592 -8.21 28.39 -8.76
N ALA A 593 -7.81 27.67 -9.81
CA ALA A 593 -7.95 26.22 -9.91
C ALA A 593 -7.15 25.44 -8.85
N MET A 594 -6.08 26.05 -8.31
CA MET A 594 -5.29 25.47 -7.21
C MET A 594 -6.16 25.14 -6.01
N ALA A 595 -7.14 25.99 -5.68
CA ALA A 595 -8.01 25.79 -4.51
C ALA A 595 -8.76 24.45 -4.54
N LEU A 596 -8.93 23.88 -5.72
CA LEU A 596 -9.59 22.59 -5.96
C LEU A 596 -8.60 21.46 -6.26
N GLY A 597 -7.29 21.70 -6.13
CA GLY A 597 -6.25 20.69 -6.30
C GLY A 597 -5.96 20.33 -7.76
N ALA A 598 -5.95 21.32 -8.64
CA ALA A 598 -5.64 21.12 -10.06
C ALA A 598 -4.17 20.77 -10.35
N TYR A 599 -3.27 20.92 -9.36
CA TYR A 599 -1.86 20.63 -9.51
C TYR A 599 -1.49 19.25 -9.01
N ASP A 600 -0.58 18.62 -9.73
CA ASP A 600 -0.20 17.25 -9.53
C ASP A 600 0.70 17.06 -8.30
N ALA A 601 0.38 16.05 -7.51
CA ALA A 601 1.25 15.48 -6.48
C ALA A 601 1.08 13.96 -6.44
N SER A 602 2.09 13.26 -5.95
CA SER A 602 1.98 11.82 -5.74
C SER A 602 1.33 11.51 -4.38
N PRO A 603 0.80 10.28 -4.18
CA PRO A 603 0.37 9.83 -2.86
C PRO A 603 1.46 9.98 -1.79
N LEU A 604 2.72 9.76 -2.14
CA LEU A 604 3.87 9.96 -1.26
C LEU A 604 4.08 11.43 -0.91
N ASP A 605 3.97 12.36 -1.89
CA ASP A 605 4.06 13.81 -1.62
C ASP A 605 2.93 14.25 -0.69
N MET A 606 1.70 13.79 -0.97
CA MET A 606 0.54 14.15 -0.15
C MET A 606 0.61 13.57 1.27
N SER A 607 1.18 12.38 1.44
CA SER A 607 1.40 11.83 2.78
C SER A 607 2.37 12.69 3.59
N GLY A 608 3.49 13.13 3.00
CA GLY A 608 4.39 14.09 3.63
C GLY A 608 3.74 15.44 3.93
N ALA A 609 2.91 15.95 3.01
CA ALA A 609 2.22 17.22 3.20
C ALA A 609 1.16 17.20 4.33
N TYR A 610 0.47 16.08 4.51
CA TYR A 610 -0.54 15.92 5.54
C TYR A 610 0.04 15.78 6.96
N THR A 611 1.34 15.52 7.10
CA THR A 611 2.00 15.54 8.41
C THR A 611 1.87 16.89 9.09
N VAL A 612 1.75 17.99 8.33
CA VAL A 612 1.50 19.32 8.87
C VAL A 612 0.24 19.36 9.76
N PHE A 613 -0.80 18.60 9.41
CA PHE A 613 -2.02 18.52 10.20
C PHE A 613 -1.94 17.48 11.32
N SER A 614 -1.39 16.29 11.01
CA SER A 614 -1.33 15.18 11.96
C SER A 614 -0.21 15.31 13.01
N ASN A 615 0.76 16.19 12.79
CA ASN A 615 1.91 16.43 13.66
C ASN A 615 1.97 17.87 14.17
N GLY A 616 0.83 18.43 14.55
CA GLY A 616 0.74 19.72 15.27
C GLY A 616 1.40 20.90 14.54
N GLY A 617 1.31 20.97 13.21
CA GLY A 617 1.88 22.04 12.40
C GLY A 617 3.26 21.75 11.82
N THR A 618 3.89 20.66 12.24
CA THR A 618 5.24 20.28 11.83
C THR A 618 5.19 19.33 10.63
N ARG A 619 5.90 19.68 9.57
CA ARG A 619 6.13 18.81 8.41
C ARG A 619 7.31 17.88 8.66
N VAL A 620 7.13 16.60 8.38
CA VAL A 620 8.20 15.61 8.23
C VAL A 620 8.17 15.03 6.82
N SER A 621 9.35 14.78 6.25
CA SER A 621 9.45 14.22 4.89
C SER A 621 9.32 12.70 4.93
N PRO A 622 8.69 12.06 3.93
CA PRO A 622 8.66 10.61 3.86
C PRO A 622 10.07 10.02 3.80
N MET A 623 10.37 9.07 4.67
CA MET A 623 11.67 8.39 4.80
C MET A 623 11.50 6.89 4.69
N MET A 624 12.29 6.21 3.83
CA MET A 624 12.20 4.77 3.57
C MET A 624 13.41 3.99 4.09
N VAL A 625 14.59 4.60 4.10
CA VAL A 625 15.83 3.99 4.59
C VAL A 625 16.20 4.63 5.92
N LYS A 626 16.48 3.79 6.93
CA LYS A 626 16.90 4.25 8.26
C LYS A 626 18.42 4.24 8.41
N SER A 627 19.07 3.13 8.01
CA SER A 627 20.52 3.05 8.01
C SER A 627 21.06 2.07 6.98
N VAL A 628 22.28 2.32 6.54
CA VAL A 628 23.07 1.40 5.72
C VAL A 628 24.30 1.00 6.52
N ARG A 629 24.54 -0.30 6.64
CA ARG A 629 25.66 -0.88 7.37
C ARG A 629 26.48 -1.79 6.46
N ASP A 630 27.75 -1.96 6.79
CA ASP A 630 28.60 -2.96 6.14
C ASP A 630 28.27 -4.39 6.62
N ALA A 631 28.94 -5.39 6.05
CA ALA A 631 28.74 -6.79 6.40
C ALA A 631 29.05 -7.09 7.89
N ARG A 632 29.90 -6.28 8.55
CA ARG A 632 30.31 -6.43 9.94
C ARG A 632 29.44 -5.63 10.92
N GLY A 633 28.41 -4.92 10.41
CA GLY A 633 27.51 -4.10 11.21
C GLY A 633 28.00 -2.66 11.42
N GLY A 634 29.15 -2.27 10.84
CA GLY A 634 29.63 -0.88 10.86
C GLY A 634 28.66 0.04 10.12
N VAL A 635 28.33 1.18 10.73
CA VAL A 635 27.39 2.15 10.16
C VAL A 635 28.10 2.91 9.04
N LEU A 636 27.56 2.80 7.80
CA LEU A 636 28.03 3.56 6.65
C LEU A 636 27.24 4.87 6.48
N ASN A 637 25.92 4.80 6.73
CA ASN A 637 25.05 5.98 6.68
C ASN A 637 23.82 5.78 7.58
N ASP A 638 23.47 6.83 8.34
CA ASP A 638 22.23 6.93 9.11
C ASP A 638 21.39 8.09 8.57
N TYR A 639 20.11 7.83 8.30
CA TYR A 639 19.19 8.82 7.78
C TYR A 639 18.28 9.32 8.89
N HIS A 640 18.16 10.62 8.98
CA HIS A 640 17.29 11.30 9.93
C HIS A 640 16.39 12.29 9.20
N ASN A 641 15.20 12.47 9.72
CA ASN A 641 14.30 13.50 9.21
C ASN A 641 14.69 14.87 9.80
N ASP A 642 14.45 15.92 9.03
CA ASP A 642 14.59 17.32 9.45
C ASP A 642 13.17 17.93 9.55
N PRO A 643 12.55 17.93 10.74
CA PRO A 643 11.20 18.46 10.95
C PRO A 643 11.16 19.97 10.70
N LYS A 644 10.13 20.44 9.99
CA LYS A 644 9.96 21.87 9.67
C LYS A 644 8.61 22.35 10.20
N GLU A 645 8.62 23.38 11.01
CA GLU A 645 7.42 24.08 11.41
C GLU A 645 6.82 24.82 10.20
N VAL A 646 5.59 24.51 9.86
CA VAL A 646 4.86 25.07 8.71
C VAL A 646 3.59 25.79 9.13
N LEU A 647 2.92 25.28 10.15
CA LEU A 647 1.71 25.88 10.74
C LEU A 647 1.86 26.03 12.25
N ASP A 648 1.18 27.01 12.81
CA ASP A 648 0.98 27.08 14.26
C ASP A 648 0.18 25.86 14.75
N PRO A 649 0.55 25.23 15.89
CA PRO A 649 -0.15 24.05 16.42
C PRO A 649 -1.65 24.28 16.64
N ARG A 650 -2.07 25.50 16.99
CA ARG A 650 -3.48 25.87 17.16
C ARG A 650 -4.26 25.79 15.86
N VAL A 651 -3.65 26.26 14.75
CA VAL A 651 -4.25 26.18 13.41
C VAL A 651 -4.34 24.71 12.97
N ALA A 652 -3.28 23.92 13.17
CA ALA A 652 -3.27 22.50 12.85
C ALA A 652 -4.35 21.71 13.61
N TYR A 653 -4.54 22.02 14.91
CA TYR A 653 -5.58 21.39 15.72
C TYR A 653 -6.99 21.77 15.25
N VAL A 654 -7.25 23.06 15.00
CA VAL A 654 -8.56 23.53 14.48
C VAL A 654 -8.85 22.84 13.15
N MET A 655 -7.85 22.72 12.26
CA MET A 655 -7.99 21.99 11.00
C MET A 655 -8.27 20.49 11.22
N THR A 656 -7.63 19.87 12.21
CA THR A 656 -7.90 18.47 12.60
C THR A 656 -9.36 18.29 12.99
N THR A 657 -9.93 19.20 13.82
CA THR A 657 -11.35 19.11 14.21
C THR A 657 -12.30 19.35 13.04
N MET A 658 -11.93 20.21 12.08
CA MET A 658 -12.70 20.40 10.85
C MET A 658 -12.64 19.15 9.96
N MET A 659 -11.49 18.45 9.89
CA MET A 659 -11.35 17.21 9.13
C MET A 659 -11.96 15.99 9.85
N GLN A 660 -12.12 16.00 11.17
CA GLN A 660 -12.96 15.02 11.87
C GLN A 660 -14.41 15.12 11.38
N ALA A 661 -14.93 16.35 11.18
CA ALA A 661 -16.28 16.55 10.66
C ALA A 661 -16.47 15.94 9.25
N VAL A 662 -15.43 15.88 8.42
CA VAL A 662 -15.48 15.20 7.11
C VAL A 662 -15.80 13.72 7.29
N ILE A 663 -15.16 13.08 8.28
CA ILE A 663 -15.33 11.63 8.57
C ILE A 663 -16.65 11.38 9.30
N ASP A 664 -17.02 12.22 10.24
CA ASP A 664 -18.17 11.96 11.11
C ASP A 664 -19.50 12.28 10.42
N ASN A 665 -19.56 13.40 9.66
CA ASN A 665 -20.81 13.94 9.12
C ASN A 665 -20.69 14.39 7.64
N GLY A 666 -19.54 14.24 7.02
CA GLY A 666 -19.24 14.76 5.69
C GLY A 666 -19.05 13.66 4.64
N THR A 667 -18.32 14.04 3.58
CA THR A 667 -18.04 13.17 2.43
C THR A 667 -17.24 11.92 2.75
N GLY A 668 -16.58 11.85 3.91
CA GLY A 668 -15.83 10.73 4.43
C GLY A 668 -16.60 9.79 5.37
N SER A 669 -17.91 10.00 5.57
CA SER A 669 -18.73 9.24 6.54
C SER A 669 -18.75 7.73 6.31
N THR A 670 -18.41 7.28 5.12
CA THR A 670 -18.21 5.85 4.81
C THR A 670 -17.16 5.19 5.72
N VAL A 671 -16.19 5.93 6.23
CA VAL A 671 -15.20 5.42 7.21
C VAL A 671 -15.92 4.90 8.47
N ARG A 672 -16.86 5.69 9.01
CA ARG A 672 -17.68 5.31 10.16
C ARG A 672 -18.64 4.17 9.81
N ALA A 673 -19.28 4.26 8.65
CA ALA A 673 -20.19 3.22 8.15
C ALA A 673 -19.49 1.86 7.93
N ARG A 674 -18.18 1.85 7.71
CA ARG A 674 -17.35 0.62 7.62
C ARG A 674 -16.89 0.12 8.99
N GLY A 675 -17.31 0.74 10.09
CA GLY A 675 -17.07 0.29 11.45
C GLY A 675 -15.73 0.72 12.04
N PHE A 676 -15.03 1.70 11.46
CA PHE A 676 -13.87 2.31 12.10
C PHE A 676 -14.34 3.42 13.06
N ALA A 677 -14.19 3.19 14.37
CA ALA A 677 -14.72 4.05 15.41
C ALA A 677 -13.69 4.95 16.12
N ALA A 678 -12.37 4.61 16.02
CA ALA A 678 -11.32 5.37 16.68
C ALA A 678 -11.26 6.83 16.19
N PRO A 679 -10.74 7.77 17.02
CA PRO A 679 -10.53 9.15 16.62
C PRO A 679 -9.71 9.25 15.34
N ALA A 680 -10.24 9.96 14.35
CA ALA A 680 -9.59 10.14 13.06
C ALA A 680 -10.04 11.42 12.37
N ALA A 681 -9.12 12.01 11.61
CA ALA A 681 -9.36 13.16 10.77
C ALA A 681 -8.95 12.87 9.33
N GLY A 682 -9.60 13.46 8.33
CA GLY A 682 -9.24 13.19 6.94
C GLY A 682 -10.08 13.95 5.92
N LYS A 683 -9.72 13.79 4.66
CA LYS A 683 -10.38 14.47 3.54
C LYS A 683 -10.51 13.55 2.33
N THR A 684 -11.67 13.57 1.71
CA THR A 684 -11.93 12.92 0.42
C THR A 684 -11.50 13.81 -0.73
N GLY A 685 -10.99 13.19 -1.80
CA GLY A 685 -10.77 13.82 -3.10
C GLY A 685 -11.53 13.09 -4.18
N THR A 686 -12.08 13.84 -5.10
CA THR A 686 -12.78 13.33 -6.29
C THR A 686 -12.44 14.24 -7.45
N SER A 687 -11.83 13.66 -8.46
CA SER A 687 -11.56 14.25 -9.78
C SER A 687 -11.77 13.14 -10.80
N HIS A 688 -10.94 12.99 -11.82
CA HIS A 688 -10.86 11.75 -12.59
C HIS A 688 -10.46 10.56 -11.71
N ASP A 689 -9.69 10.84 -10.65
CA ASP A 689 -9.24 9.88 -9.65
C ASP A 689 -9.98 10.06 -8.33
N ALA A 690 -9.98 9.03 -7.51
CA ALA A 690 -10.51 9.03 -6.16
C ALA A 690 -9.39 9.02 -5.13
N TRP A 691 -9.47 9.91 -4.14
CA TRP A 691 -8.49 10.07 -3.09
C TRP A 691 -9.11 10.00 -1.70
N PHE A 692 -8.34 9.55 -0.73
CA PHE A 692 -8.60 9.77 0.68
C PHE A 692 -7.28 9.95 1.43
N ALA A 693 -7.10 11.09 2.09
CA ALA A 693 -5.98 11.34 2.98
C ALA A 693 -6.54 11.49 4.40
N GLY A 694 -6.10 10.62 5.31
CA GLY A 694 -6.61 10.61 6.68
C GLY A 694 -5.58 10.07 7.67
N TYR A 695 -5.76 10.41 8.94
CA TYR A 695 -4.84 10.08 10.01
C TYR A 695 -5.55 9.87 11.35
N THR A 696 -4.85 9.13 12.21
CA THR A 696 -5.10 8.98 13.65
C THR A 696 -3.95 9.62 14.43
N SER A 697 -3.89 9.47 15.73
CA SER A 697 -2.77 9.97 16.53
C SER A 697 -1.43 9.31 16.23
N ASN A 698 -1.40 8.13 15.62
CA ASN A 698 -0.19 7.32 15.41
C ASN A 698 0.05 6.84 13.98
N LEU A 699 -0.91 7.02 13.07
CA LEU A 699 -0.79 6.63 11.68
C LEU A 699 -1.41 7.66 10.75
N LEU A 700 -0.70 7.98 9.66
CA LEU A 700 -1.21 8.73 8.53
C LEU A 700 -1.25 7.81 7.31
N CYS A 701 -2.37 7.79 6.60
CA CYS A 701 -2.54 6.96 5.41
C CYS A 701 -3.19 7.75 4.28
N VAL A 702 -2.58 7.69 3.10
CA VAL A 702 -3.11 8.26 1.85
C VAL A 702 -3.45 7.13 0.90
N VAL A 703 -4.67 7.13 0.39
CA VAL A 703 -5.18 6.18 -0.59
C VAL A 703 -5.55 6.91 -1.87
N TRP A 704 -5.09 6.38 -2.99
CA TRP A 704 -5.44 6.81 -4.34
C TRP A 704 -6.00 5.64 -5.15
N VAL A 705 -6.99 5.92 -6.00
CA VAL A 705 -7.57 4.96 -6.96
C VAL A 705 -7.82 5.68 -8.27
N GLY A 706 -7.30 5.18 -9.38
CA GLY A 706 -7.43 5.81 -10.70
C GLY A 706 -6.99 4.90 -11.85
N ASN A 707 -7.25 5.31 -13.09
CA ASN A 707 -6.80 4.61 -14.29
C ASN A 707 -5.38 5.06 -14.70
N ASP A 708 -4.61 4.16 -15.31
CA ASP A 708 -3.26 4.44 -15.79
C ASP A 708 -3.23 5.58 -16.82
N ASP A 709 -4.21 5.63 -17.70
CA ASP A 709 -4.38 6.60 -18.78
C ASP A 709 -5.08 7.92 -18.37
N TYR A 710 -5.31 8.11 -17.06
CA TYR A 710 -6.01 9.27 -16.50
C TYR A 710 -7.47 9.43 -16.95
N THR A 711 -8.08 8.41 -17.53
CA THR A 711 -9.53 8.42 -17.78
C THR A 711 -10.32 8.42 -16.48
N ASP A 712 -11.44 9.14 -16.46
CA ASP A 712 -12.28 9.29 -15.28
C ASP A 712 -12.88 7.94 -14.85
N ILE A 713 -12.60 7.52 -13.62
CA ILE A 713 -13.20 6.31 -13.02
C ILE A 713 -14.69 6.49 -12.69
N LYS A 714 -15.19 7.73 -12.71
CA LYS A 714 -16.58 8.12 -12.37
C LYS A 714 -17.05 7.63 -11.00
N LEU A 715 -16.14 7.51 -10.06
CA LEU A 715 -16.39 7.11 -8.68
C LEU A 715 -15.85 8.15 -7.73
N ALA A 716 -16.58 8.43 -6.64
CA ALA A 716 -16.16 9.39 -5.63
C ALA A 716 -15.15 8.79 -4.64
N GLY A 717 -14.23 9.60 -4.13
CA GLY A 717 -13.26 9.19 -3.11
C GLY A 717 -13.90 8.62 -1.85
N GLY A 718 -15.05 9.16 -1.44
CA GLY A 718 -15.83 8.67 -0.30
C GLY A 718 -16.39 7.24 -0.47
N SER A 719 -16.63 6.79 -1.70
CA SER A 719 -17.15 5.45 -2.00
C SER A 719 -16.08 4.45 -2.45
N THR A 720 -14.85 4.90 -2.69
CA THR A 720 -13.74 4.07 -3.19
C THR A 720 -12.52 4.11 -2.28
N ALA A 721 -11.79 5.22 -2.21
CA ALA A 721 -10.56 5.35 -1.42
C ALA A 721 -10.83 5.32 0.10
N ALA A 722 -11.89 5.97 0.58
CA ALA A 722 -12.24 5.97 2.01
C ALA A 722 -12.56 4.57 2.58
N PRO A 723 -13.30 3.68 1.87
CA PRO A 723 -13.46 2.28 2.29
C PRO A 723 -12.14 1.51 2.43
N ILE A 724 -11.20 1.68 1.50
CA ILE A 724 -9.88 1.04 1.54
C ILE A 724 -9.11 1.52 2.78
N TRP A 725 -9.10 2.83 3.02
CA TRP A 725 -8.51 3.43 4.21
C TRP A 725 -9.10 2.86 5.51
N ALA A 726 -10.43 2.77 5.59
CA ALA A 726 -11.12 2.21 6.76
C ALA A 726 -10.77 0.74 6.99
N GLU A 727 -10.69 -0.06 5.92
CA GLU A 727 -10.28 -1.46 5.99
C GLU A 727 -8.82 -1.61 6.46
N PHE A 728 -7.93 -0.74 5.99
CA PHE A 728 -6.56 -0.69 6.47
C PHE A 728 -6.50 -0.34 7.97
N MET A 729 -7.13 0.75 8.39
CA MET A 729 -7.07 1.20 9.78
C MET A 729 -7.66 0.19 10.77
N LYS A 730 -8.74 -0.51 10.40
CA LYS A 730 -9.30 -1.61 11.21
C LYS A 730 -8.33 -2.77 11.39
N ARG A 731 -7.50 -3.07 10.38
CA ARG A 731 -6.46 -4.08 10.47
C ARG A 731 -5.28 -3.59 11.29
N ALA A 732 -4.84 -2.37 11.06
CA ALA A 732 -3.78 -1.72 11.82
C ALA A 732 -4.11 -1.65 13.33
N GLN A 733 -5.34 -1.32 13.69
CA GLN A 733 -5.80 -1.28 15.09
C GLN A 733 -5.72 -2.64 15.80
N LYS A 734 -5.70 -3.76 15.07
CA LYS A 734 -5.51 -5.10 15.66
C LYS A 734 -4.05 -5.43 15.95
N ILE A 735 -3.13 -4.67 15.41
CA ILE A 735 -1.70 -4.83 15.66
C ILE A 735 -1.40 -4.13 17.00
N PRO A 736 -0.89 -4.82 18.02
CA PRO A 736 -0.73 -4.28 19.37
C PRO A 736 -0.02 -2.93 19.42
N GLN A 737 1.02 -2.74 18.63
CA GLN A 737 1.82 -1.51 18.55
C GLN A 737 1.01 -0.30 18.07
N TYR A 738 -0.05 -0.50 17.26
CA TYR A 738 -0.88 0.56 16.66
C TYR A 738 -2.31 0.58 17.20
N SER A 739 -2.61 -0.24 18.22
CA SER A 739 -3.97 -0.40 18.76
C SER A 739 -4.46 0.83 19.54
N ASP A 740 -3.54 1.58 20.18
CA ASP A 740 -3.85 2.75 21.01
C ASP A 740 -3.93 4.02 20.17
N MET A 741 -5.07 4.18 19.47
CA MET A 741 -5.38 5.39 18.68
C MET A 741 -6.10 6.41 19.57
N LYS A 742 -5.33 7.31 20.18
CA LYS A 742 -5.83 8.34 21.10
C LYS A 742 -6.57 9.47 20.38
N GLY A 743 -7.34 10.24 21.15
CA GLY A 743 -7.86 11.52 20.68
C GLY A 743 -6.73 12.52 20.44
N PHE A 744 -6.99 13.52 19.62
CA PHE A 744 -6.03 14.58 19.35
C PHE A 744 -6.01 15.56 20.52
N PRO A 745 -4.84 15.82 21.17
CA PRO A 745 -4.76 16.75 22.28
C PRO A 745 -4.86 18.20 21.79
N ALA A 746 -5.71 18.99 22.43
CA ALA A 746 -5.79 20.42 22.15
C ALA A 746 -4.54 21.14 22.69
N PRO A 747 -3.85 21.94 21.85
CA PRO A 747 -2.73 22.75 22.33
C PRO A 747 -3.23 23.94 23.14
N SER A 748 -2.34 24.55 23.95
CA SER A 748 -2.65 25.78 24.67
C SER A 748 -3.06 26.90 23.70
N GLY A 749 -4.05 27.73 24.09
CA GLY A 749 -4.57 28.78 23.22
C GLY A 749 -5.62 28.33 22.21
N VAL A 750 -6.19 27.14 22.39
CA VAL A 750 -7.42 26.69 21.73
C VAL A 750 -8.52 26.55 22.75
N VAL A 751 -9.73 26.93 22.36
CA VAL A 751 -10.97 26.78 23.15
C VAL A 751 -12.00 26.01 22.33
N GLU A 752 -12.74 25.12 22.98
CA GLU A 752 -13.85 24.39 22.36
C GLU A 752 -15.17 24.97 22.89
N VAL A 753 -16.03 25.40 21.99
CA VAL A 753 -17.31 26.03 22.30
C VAL A 753 -18.43 25.20 21.67
N GLN A 754 -19.51 25.02 22.39
CA GLN A 754 -20.75 24.46 21.83
C GLN A 754 -21.50 25.53 21.04
N LEU A 755 -21.71 25.24 19.75
CA LEU A 755 -22.52 26.07 18.89
C LEU A 755 -23.87 25.40 18.59
N ASP A 756 -24.92 26.20 18.52
CA ASP A 756 -26.23 25.76 18.03
C ASP A 756 -26.17 25.54 16.51
N LYS A 757 -26.72 24.41 16.04
CA LYS A 757 -26.69 24.02 14.61
C LYS A 757 -27.49 24.98 13.71
N VAL A 758 -28.46 25.65 14.21
CA VAL A 758 -29.37 26.54 13.43
C VAL A 758 -28.77 27.93 13.29
N THR A 759 -28.35 28.52 14.42
CA THR A 759 -27.89 29.92 14.46
C THR A 759 -26.38 30.07 14.30
N ASN A 760 -25.58 28.97 14.48
CA ASN A 760 -24.13 29.00 14.57
C ASN A 760 -23.58 29.96 15.64
N ARG A 761 -24.37 30.22 16.71
CA ARG A 761 -24.01 30.99 17.88
C ARG A 761 -23.82 30.08 19.08
N VAL A 762 -23.29 30.63 20.17
CA VAL A 762 -23.04 29.87 21.40
C VAL A 762 -24.34 29.19 21.85
N ALA A 763 -24.32 27.90 22.01
CA ALA A 763 -25.48 27.13 22.42
C ALA A 763 -25.79 27.37 23.90
N THR A 764 -27.09 27.49 24.21
CA THR A 764 -27.63 27.54 25.57
C THR A 764 -28.60 26.36 25.75
N PRO A 765 -29.09 26.08 26.97
CA PRO A 765 -30.13 25.06 27.18
C PRO A 765 -31.41 25.27 26.34
N ALA A 766 -31.66 26.47 25.86
CA ALA A 766 -32.81 26.78 24.99
C ALA A 766 -32.59 26.32 23.53
N CYS A 767 -31.37 25.99 23.15
CA CYS A 767 -30.98 25.55 21.79
C CYS A 767 -30.47 24.12 21.84
N PRO A 768 -31.33 23.10 21.76
CA PRO A 768 -30.97 21.71 22.07
C PRO A 768 -30.09 21.00 21.05
N GLN A 769 -29.93 21.59 19.86
CA GLN A 769 -29.11 20.97 18.79
C GLN A 769 -27.72 21.60 18.74
N ALA A 770 -26.86 21.23 19.69
CA ALA A 770 -25.51 21.77 19.79
C ALA A 770 -24.44 20.80 19.25
N TYR A 771 -23.30 21.36 18.83
CA TYR A 771 -22.10 20.62 18.43
C TYR A 771 -20.85 21.41 18.84
N TYR A 772 -19.76 20.67 19.11
CA TYR A 772 -18.49 21.28 19.50
C TYR A 772 -17.73 21.82 18.30
N VAL A 773 -17.14 23.01 18.48
CA VAL A 773 -16.25 23.65 17.49
C VAL A 773 -15.04 24.21 18.22
N ALA A 774 -13.84 23.91 17.71
CA ALA A 774 -12.60 24.46 18.23
C ALA A 774 -12.30 25.83 17.60
N PHE A 775 -11.80 26.73 18.39
CA PHE A 775 -11.39 28.08 18.00
C PHE A 775 -10.02 28.42 18.57
N ILE A 776 -9.27 29.27 17.87
CA ILE A 776 -8.13 29.94 18.47
C ILE A 776 -8.70 30.88 19.53
N ALA A 777 -8.20 30.82 20.77
CA ALA A 777 -8.72 31.58 21.89
C ALA A 777 -8.83 33.08 21.58
N GLY A 778 -9.99 33.67 21.86
CA GLY A 778 -10.33 35.05 21.54
C GLY A 778 -11.00 35.25 20.17
N THR A 779 -11.16 34.19 19.37
CA THR A 779 -11.85 34.23 18.06
C THR A 779 -13.21 33.55 18.08
N GLU A 780 -13.59 32.97 19.20
CA GLU A 780 -14.89 32.31 19.39
C GLU A 780 -16.05 33.29 19.34
N PRO A 781 -17.23 32.88 18.85
CA PRO A 781 -18.46 33.69 18.92
C PRO A 781 -18.82 34.00 20.37
N LYS A 782 -19.29 35.25 20.63
CA LYS A 782 -19.73 35.67 21.95
C LYS A 782 -21.25 35.74 22.10
N GLU A 783 -21.95 35.85 20.97
CA GLU A 783 -23.41 35.93 20.95
C GLU A 783 -24.02 34.54 21.15
N THR A 784 -25.08 34.46 21.93
CA THR A 784 -25.83 33.24 22.18
C THR A 784 -26.90 32.99 21.10
N CYS A 785 -27.37 31.76 20.99
CA CYS A 785 -28.45 31.40 20.07
C CYS A 785 -29.76 32.12 20.39
N GLU A 786 -30.04 32.41 21.68
CA GLU A 786 -31.23 33.15 22.10
C GLU A 786 -31.22 34.61 21.64
N GLN A 787 -30.07 35.29 21.69
CA GLN A 787 -29.90 36.63 21.17
C GLN A 787 -30.19 36.68 19.66
N ALA A 788 -29.74 35.71 18.89
CA ALA A 788 -30.04 35.63 17.46
C ALA A 788 -31.54 35.45 17.17
N PHE A 789 -32.28 34.75 18.04
CA PHE A 789 -33.73 34.62 17.90
C PHE A 789 -34.48 35.88 18.35
N SER A 790 -33.96 36.63 19.31
CA SER A 790 -34.60 37.88 19.81
C SER A 790 -34.56 38.99 18.77
N ASP A 791 -33.49 39.13 18.04
CA ASP A 791 -33.34 40.12 16.96
C ASP A 791 -34.34 39.87 15.81
N HIS A 792 -34.73 38.65 15.55
CA HIS A 792 -35.72 38.32 14.54
C HIS A 792 -37.15 38.48 14.99
N ARG A 793 -37.45 38.30 16.28
CA ARG A 793 -38.80 38.54 16.80
C ARG A 793 -39.24 40.00 16.65
N GLY A 794 -38.31 40.96 16.83
CA GLY A 794 -38.58 42.38 16.64
C GLY A 794 -38.99 42.74 15.19
N PHE A 795 -38.52 42.03 14.23
CA PHE A 795 -38.83 42.23 12.81
C PHE A 795 -40.20 41.65 12.42
N PHE A 796 -40.55 40.45 12.87
CA PHE A 796 -41.85 39.85 12.58
C PHE A 796 -43.00 40.51 13.33
N SER A 797 -42.80 41.03 14.57
CA SER A 797 -43.80 41.76 15.29
C SER A 797 -44.14 43.11 14.62
N LYS A 798 -43.14 43.76 13.99
CA LYS A 798 -43.35 44.99 13.20
C LYS A 798 -44.08 44.75 11.89
N ILE A 799 -43.90 43.62 11.24
CA ILE A 799 -44.59 43.28 9.99
C ILE A 799 -46.02 42.80 10.21
N LEU A 800 -46.28 42.10 11.33
CA LEU A 800 -47.60 41.53 11.60
C LEU A 800 -48.47 42.39 12.51
N GLY A 801 -48.02 43.55 12.96
CA GLY A 801 -48.81 44.48 13.76
C GLY A 801 -49.27 43.93 15.11
N LEU A 802 -48.64 42.92 15.64
CA LEU A 802 -48.94 42.29 16.92
C LEU A 802 -48.11 42.96 18.02
N GLY A 803 -48.77 43.79 18.85
CA GLY A 803 -48.14 44.41 20.00
C GLY A 803 -47.53 43.38 20.96
N SER A 804 -46.35 43.66 21.46
CA SER A 804 -45.63 42.80 22.42
C SER A 804 -46.45 42.66 23.72
N PRO A 805 -46.63 41.46 24.26
CA PRO A 805 -47.11 41.35 25.66
C PRO A 805 -45.94 41.76 26.60
N GLU A 806 -46.19 42.72 27.45
CA GLU A 806 -45.31 43.10 28.53
C GLU A 806 -45.04 41.86 29.43
N VAL A 807 -43.82 41.37 29.47
CA VAL A 807 -43.43 40.33 30.41
C VAL A 807 -42.95 40.95 31.68
N ALA A 808 -43.69 40.75 32.75
CA ALA A 808 -43.33 41.22 34.12
C ALA A 808 -41.99 40.58 34.54
N PRO A 809 -41.11 41.31 35.22
CA PRO A 809 -39.83 40.76 35.68
C PRO A 809 -40.04 39.69 36.76
N PRO A 810 -39.19 38.61 36.76
CA PRO A 810 -39.28 37.63 37.82
C PRO A 810 -38.88 38.21 39.20
N PRO A 811 -39.46 37.73 40.33
CA PRO A 811 -39.15 38.21 41.64
C PRO A 811 -37.72 37.87 42.05
N THR A 812 -37.01 38.88 42.53
CA THR A 812 -35.71 38.73 43.17
C THR A 812 -35.87 38.08 44.53
N THR A 813 -35.30 36.82 44.70
CA THR A 813 -35.06 36.27 46.03
C THR A 813 -33.57 36.28 46.31
N ASN A 814 -33.15 37.22 47.16
CA ASN A 814 -31.86 37.18 47.86
C ASN A 814 -31.93 36.16 49.01
N GLY A 815 -30.92 35.28 49.10
CA GLY A 815 -30.63 34.49 50.30
C GLY A 815 -29.57 33.45 50.07
N PRO A 816 -28.51 33.46 50.88
CA PRO A 816 -27.39 32.52 50.70
C PRO A 816 -27.67 31.21 51.44
N MET A 817 -27.32 30.04 50.83
CA MET A 817 -27.17 28.83 51.63
C MET A 817 -25.93 28.05 51.24
N SER A 818 -25.28 27.73 52.33
CA SER A 818 -24.04 27.05 52.57
C SER A 818 -23.92 25.63 52.00
N ALA A 819 -22.66 25.27 51.76
CA ALA A 819 -22.20 23.90 51.54
C ALA A 819 -22.52 22.99 52.74
N GLN A 820 -22.85 21.73 52.47
CA GLN A 820 -22.35 20.55 53.20
C GLN A 820 -22.82 19.22 52.60
N ALA A 821 -21.78 18.34 52.40
CA ALA A 821 -21.67 16.94 52.75
C ALA A 821 -22.41 15.85 51.93
N ALA A 822 -21.63 15.14 51.22
CA ALA A 822 -21.33 13.68 51.25
C ALA A 822 -22.41 12.68 51.72
N GLY A 823 -22.60 11.60 50.96
CA GLY A 823 -23.17 10.38 51.46
C GLY A 823 -23.52 9.35 50.37
N ALA A 824 -22.66 8.35 50.24
CA ALA A 824 -22.88 7.15 49.47
C ALA A 824 -24.16 6.41 49.93
N VAL A 825 -24.77 5.60 49.09
CA VAL A 825 -25.07 4.17 49.32
C VAL A 825 -25.62 3.51 48.04
N ALA A 826 -25.15 2.26 47.84
CA ALA A 826 -25.42 1.30 46.78
C ALA A 826 -26.85 0.72 46.86
N GLY A 827 -27.25 0.09 45.73
CA GLY A 827 -28.00 -1.17 45.87
C GLY A 827 -29.27 -1.38 45.05
N GLN A 828 -29.15 -2.35 44.16
CA GLN A 828 -30.18 -3.33 43.80
C GLN A 828 -31.17 -3.05 42.67
N SER A 829 -30.92 -3.83 41.61
CA SER A 829 -31.95 -4.33 40.67
C SER A 829 -33.00 -5.19 41.35
N PRO A 830 -34.15 -5.37 40.76
CA PRO A 830 -34.52 -6.74 40.42
C PRO A 830 -35.13 -6.96 39.02
N ALA A 831 -35.09 -8.22 38.70
CA ALA A 831 -35.38 -8.85 37.42
C ALA A 831 -36.87 -9.09 37.13
N ALA A 832 -37.12 -9.30 35.83
CA ALA A 832 -38.02 -10.24 35.16
C ALA A 832 -39.55 -10.18 35.40
N GLN A 833 -40.30 -10.03 34.33
CA GLN A 833 -41.11 -11.12 33.80
C GLN A 833 -41.82 -10.82 32.47
N ALA A 834 -42.01 -11.84 31.72
CA ALA A 834 -42.49 -12.00 30.36
C ALA A 834 -43.98 -11.71 30.14
N GLY A 835 -44.34 -11.50 28.88
CA GLY A 835 -45.65 -11.88 28.37
C GLY A 835 -46.30 -11.00 27.32
N GLY A 836 -46.39 -11.51 26.10
CA GLY A 836 -47.64 -11.41 25.38
C GLY A 836 -47.77 -10.49 24.16
N GLN A 837 -47.60 -11.07 23.01
CA GLN A 837 -48.31 -10.96 21.69
C GLN A 837 -48.57 -9.60 20.97
N PRO A 838 -48.76 -9.63 19.63
CA PRO A 838 -48.35 -8.58 18.71
C PRO A 838 -49.52 -7.60 18.34
N PRO A 839 -49.23 -6.42 17.87
CA PRO A 839 -50.26 -5.55 17.30
C PRO A 839 -50.20 -5.48 15.77
N VAL A 840 -51.35 -5.67 15.27
CA VAL A 840 -52.07 -5.31 14.05
C VAL A 840 -51.45 -4.15 13.22
N GLU A 841 -51.36 -4.42 11.90
CA GLU A 841 -51.13 -3.48 10.80
C GLU A 841 -52.04 -2.25 10.84
N GLN A 842 -51.48 -1.07 10.78
CA GLN A 842 -52.17 0.16 10.43
C GLN A 842 -51.59 0.78 9.14
N LYS A 843 -52.49 0.92 8.17
CA LYS A 843 -52.32 1.56 6.87
C LYS A 843 -51.84 3.01 6.99
N LYS A 844 -50.73 3.36 6.30
CA LYS A 844 -50.29 4.75 6.11
C LYS A 844 -51.22 5.51 5.19
N LYS A 845 -51.81 6.61 5.67
CA LYS A 845 -52.48 7.63 4.88
C LYS A 845 -51.43 8.49 4.15
N LYS A 846 -51.62 8.65 2.83
CA LYS A 846 -50.84 9.54 1.97
C LYS A 846 -51.11 11.00 2.33
N GLY A 847 -50.07 11.79 2.42
CA GLY A 847 -50.11 13.22 2.74
C GLY A 847 -50.56 14.08 1.57
N PHE A 848 -51.07 15.21 1.92
CA PHE A 848 -51.83 16.23 1.20
C PHE A 848 -51.13 16.95 0.02
N PHE A 849 -49.82 16.78 -0.21
CA PHE A 849 -49.05 17.59 -1.16
C PHE A 849 -49.03 17.13 -2.61
N SER A 850 -49.64 16.02 -2.98
CA SER A 850 -49.62 15.52 -4.38
C SER A 850 -50.77 15.97 -5.26
N ARG A 851 -51.62 16.93 -4.83
CA ARG A 851 -52.85 17.35 -5.55
C ARG A 851 -52.81 18.74 -6.20
N VAL A 852 -51.74 19.51 -6.10
CA VAL A 852 -51.76 20.91 -6.57
C VAL A 852 -50.98 21.20 -7.85
N PHE A 853 -50.11 20.32 -8.34
CA PHE A 853 -49.44 20.59 -9.63
C PHE A 853 -49.48 19.39 -10.56
N GLY A 854 -50.65 19.18 -11.16
CA GLY A 854 -50.83 18.32 -12.33
C GLY A 854 -51.39 19.17 -13.46
N GLY A 855 -50.55 19.57 -14.38
CA GLY A 855 -50.92 20.23 -15.62
C GLY A 855 -50.52 19.38 -16.80
N LYS A 856 -51.52 19.00 -17.60
CA LYS A 856 -51.49 18.32 -18.89
C LYS A 856 -50.98 19.24 -20.01
N GLY A 857 -50.40 18.63 -21.05
CA GLY A 857 -50.24 19.22 -22.38
C GLY A 857 -49.35 18.35 -23.26
N ASN A 858 -49.94 17.61 -24.00
CA ASN A 858 -50.16 17.19 -25.39
C ASN A 858 -49.04 17.47 -26.39
N ASP A 859 -48.69 16.35 -27.03
CA ASP A 859 -48.45 16.02 -28.46
C ASP A 859 -48.21 17.13 -29.49
N GLN A 860 -47.20 17.00 -30.34
CA GLN A 860 -47.29 16.62 -31.76
C GLN A 860 -45.96 16.84 -32.52
N ASP A 861 -45.50 15.76 -33.15
CA ASP A 861 -45.15 15.60 -34.56
C ASP A 861 -44.18 16.56 -35.29
N GLN A 862 -43.15 16.04 -35.87
CA GLN A 862 -42.85 15.77 -37.31
C GLN A 862 -41.33 15.71 -37.54
N ARG A 863 -40.84 14.59 -37.95
CA ARG A 863 -40.37 14.12 -39.26
C ARG A 863 -39.24 14.86 -39.98
N GLU A 864 -38.30 14.01 -40.40
CA GLU A 864 -37.52 13.95 -41.65
C GLU A 864 -36.27 14.85 -41.71
N ASN A 865 -35.10 14.42 -42.08
CA ASN A 865 -34.61 13.59 -43.16
C ASN A 865 -33.08 13.46 -43.07
N SER A 866 -32.64 12.25 -43.27
CA SER A 866 -31.53 11.74 -44.09
C SER A 866 -30.42 12.66 -44.59
N ALA A 867 -29.17 12.24 -44.43
CA ALA A 867 -28.27 11.86 -45.53
C ALA A 867 -26.85 11.47 -45.01
N THR A 868 -26.44 10.33 -45.51
CA THR A 868 -25.11 9.71 -45.33
C THR A 868 -24.07 10.30 -46.33
N PRO A 869 -22.81 9.87 -46.30
CA PRO A 869 -21.59 10.68 -46.50
C PRO A 869 -21.02 10.65 -47.93
N PRO A 870 -19.88 11.20 -48.22
CA PRO A 870 -18.87 10.35 -48.84
C PRO A 870 -17.45 10.45 -48.31
N ALA A 871 -16.78 9.35 -48.58
CA ALA A 871 -15.36 9.05 -48.35
C ALA A 871 -14.41 9.82 -49.25
N ASP A 872 -13.19 9.86 -48.85
CA ASP A 872 -11.98 9.32 -49.53
C ASP A 872 -10.80 10.28 -49.73
N LYS A 873 -9.59 9.65 -49.52
CA LYS A 873 -8.26 10.02 -50.04
C LYS A 873 -7.51 11.18 -49.34
N GLY A 874 -6.38 10.99 -48.79
CA GLY A 874 -5.24 10.17 -49.16
C GLY A 874 -3.91 10.91 -48.87
N ASN A 875 -3.02 10.21 -48.16
CA ASN A 875 -1.60 10.18 -48.42
C ASN A 875 -0.67 11.37 -48.03
N LYS A 876 0.27 11.04 -47.20
CA LYS A 876 1.72 11.17 -47.25
C LYS A 876 2.36 11.67 -45.94
N SER A 877 3.12 10.80 -45.35
CA SER A 877 4.33 11.06 -44.54
C SER A 877 5.51 11.39 -45.46
N PRO A 878 6.74 11.62 -45.01
CA PRO A 878 7.39 12.15 -43.81
C PRO A 878 8.36 13.29 -44.19
N PRO A 879 9.49 13.59 -43.64
CA PRO A 879 10.19 13.20 -42.41
C PRO A 879 10.81 14.42 -41.63
N GLU A 880 11.18 14.29 -40.44
CA GLU A 880 12.50 14.25 -39.79
C GLU A 880 12.35 14.04 -38.29
#